data_93f9a8fe62acbef88457d3a784008c22
#
_entry.id   93f9a8fe62acbef88457d3a784008c22
#
_cell.length_a   1.000
_cell.length_b   1.000
_cell.length_c   1.000
_cell.angle_alpha   90.00
_cell.angle_beta   90.00
_cell.angle_gamma   90.00
#
_symmetry.space_group_name_H-M   'P 1'
#
loop_
_entity.id
_entity.type
_entity.pdbx_description
1 polymer ?
#
loop_
_entity_poly.entity_id
_entity_poly.type
_entity_poly.pdbx_seq_one_letter_code
_entity_poly.pdbx_strand_id
1 'polypeptide(L)'
;MSTEAATAPPDQAPERSPGELSHRQILTILVGLALGMFLAALDQTVVSTAIRTIADDLGGLSMQAWATTAFLITGTISTPLYGKLSDIYGRKPLFLIAISIFIVGSILCTFPQTMYQLAAFRAVQGLGAGGLFALALTILGDIVPPRERARYQGYILAVFGTSSVLGPVIGGVLSGQEEIWGLDGWRWIFLVNVPIGAIALVVVAKVLDVPHTPRPHRIDWPGAIALAVCLVPLLIVAEQGREWGWGSGESITCYIIGAVGLVLFLLAERAYGDDALLPLRLFRNGVFAITSLAGVIIGMGMFGGIALLPQFLQIVHGATPTESGFMMLPLVGGIMVASVVSGQITSRTGRYKIFPILGIALMVGAMLLMHFRVTVDIDLWELDLYMAMFGLGLGCCMQTLVLAVQNAVPARDMGVATASSTFFRQVGGTLGTAIFLSIVFSTVGDKISEAFRSAAGTPEFRAALADPAVRSDPANAPVLGALNSEAGAGAGSGVLNDSSFLQSIDPRLARPFLVGFSESMTLTFLIVACVLALAFVVVLFVKELPLRTMSGIQARAAEEAGAAPAPGPLTSTDASPGPTAQQPALVGAGAGNGYAATDGSRHAPAAATDPAASDGTGAGSGPGIFGTVHRADGAGLADAVVTVTDPAGRQAARTTTAIDGGYRFPVPHGGTFLVVAASGTFQPHAAMVAVADRPVRHDVLLTGASGVHGVVRTPDPAGGSRPITGVAITLIDARGNVAAATVADEHGRYHVTGVPDGQYTLTAAGAGYQPVAVSVLLPSGVATERDIELPRRARLIGTVTAASTGRGVPEALATLIDPAGSVVGSTVTDADGGFAFDDLPEGTYTLTASGYAPVATVVQVTAGGATTTQVALAAPTLGGGIPATDPHETPVVPAAAAADNGSLR
;
A
#
# COMPACT_ATOMS: atom_id res chain seq x y z
N MET A 1 -51.74 -26.16 -31.90
CA MET A 1 -50.89 -24.97 -31.86
C MET A 1 -50.32 -24.92 -30.46
N SER A 2 -49.16 -25.54 -30.27
CA SER A 2 -48.46 -25.67 -29.00
C SER A 2 -47.29 -24.68 -29.04
N THR A 3 -47.34 -23.72 -28.15
CA THR A 3 -46.30 -22.69 -27.96
C THR A 3 -45.14 -23.32 -27.19
N GLU A 4 -44.04 -23.51 -27.87
CA GLU A 4 -42.75 -23.94 -27.31
C GLU A 4 -42.15 -22.76 -26.56
N ALA A 5 -42.05 -22.90 -25.24
CA ALA A 5 -41.34 -21.95 -24.37
C ALA A 5 -39.83 -22.17 -24.51
N ALA A 6 -39.17 -21.20 -25.09
CA ALA A 6 -37.70 -21.17 -25.16
C ALA A 6 -37.13 -21.05 -23.73
N THR A 7 -36.45 -22.10 -23.26
CA THR A 7 -35.63 -22.09 -22.04
C THR A 7 -34.44 -21.18 -22.25
N ALA A 8 -34.32 -20.16 -21.39
CA ALA A 8 -33.15 -19.32 -21.31
C ALA A 8 -31.91 -20.16 -20.90
N PRO A 9 -30.70 -19.86 -21.44
CA PRO A 9 -29.50 -20.57 -21.05
C PRO A 9 -29.15 -20.30 -19.59
N PRO A 10 -28.55 -21.26 -18.88
CA PRO A 10 -28.16 -21.08 -17.48
C PRO A 10 -27.13 -19.98 -17.36
N ASP A 11 -27.28 -19.20 -16.30
CA ASP A 11 -26.50 -18.08 -15.85
C ASP A 11 -25.00 -18.42 -15.90
N GLN A 12 -24.28 -17.92 -16.88
CA GLN A 12 -22.82 -18.02 -16.92
C GLN A 12 -22.29 -17.13 -15.80
N ALA A 13 -21.70 -17.77 -14.79
CA ALA A 13 -20.93 -17.07 -13.77
C ALA A 13 -19.89 -16.16 -14.46
N PRO A 14 -19.76 -14.89 -14.06
CA PRO A 14 -18.87 -13.96 -14.75
C PRO A 14 -17.44 -14.49 -14.76
N GLU A 15 -16.85 -14.60 -15.93
CA GLU A 15 -15.43 -14.93 -16.10
C GLU A 15 -14.57 -13.95 -15.29
N ARG A 16 -13.77 -14.49 -14.35
CA ARG A 16 -12.90 -13.69 -13.50
C ARG A 16 -11.77 -13.11 -14.33
N SER A 17 -11.58 -11.80 -14.22
CA SER A 17 -10.46 -11.10 -14.84
C SER A 17 -9.12 -11.67 -14.37
N PRO A 18 -8.10 -11.78 -15.22
CA PRO A 18 -6.76 -12.22 -14.81
C PRO A 18 -6.25 -11.40 -13.62
N GLY A 19 -5.88 -12.07 -12.51
CA GLY A 19 -5.41 -11.43 -11.28
C GLY A 19 -6.48 -11.17 -10.22
N GLU A 20 -7.73 -11.60 -10.41
CA GLU A 20 -8.79 -11.47 -9.42
C GLU A 20 -8.73 -12.62 -8.41
N LEU A 21 -8.35 -12.30 -7.15
CA LEU A 21 -8.33 -13.28 -6.07
C LEU A 21 -9.75 -13.58 -5.57
N SER A 22 -10.05 -14.84 -5.31
CA SER A 22 -11.32 -15.23 -4.71
C SER A 22 -11.44 -14.69 -3.28
N HIS A 23 -12.68 -14.48 -2.83
CA HIS A 23 -12.94 -14.04 -1.45
C HIS A 23 -12.28 -14.95 -0.40
N ARG A 24 -12.23 -16.27 -0.64
CA ARG A 24 -11.55 -17.23 0.24
C ARG A 24 -10.04 -17.02 0.26
N GLN A 25 -9.42 -16.79 -0.89
CA GLN A 25 -7.99 -16.49 -0.98
C GLN A 25 -7.65 -15.18 -0.24
N ILE A 26 -8.46 -14.14 -0.44
CA ILE A 26 -8.29 -12.86 0.26
C ILE A 26 -8.38 -13.06 1.77
N LEU A 27 -9.39 -13.81 2.27
CA LEU A 27 -9.53 -14.10 3.70
C LEU A 27 -8.36 -14.91 4.24
N THR A 28 -7.85 -15.88 3.49
CA THR A 28 -6.71 -16.69 3.93
C THR A 28 -5.42 -15.86 4.02
N ILE A 29 -5.17 -14.99 3.04
CA ILE A 29 -4.06 -14.02 3.10
C ILE A 29 -4.25 -13.09 4.29
N LEU A 30 -5.48 -12.58 4.48
CA LEU A 30 -5.79 -11.65 5.57
C LEU A 30 -5.52 -12.26 6.95
N VAL A 31 -5.81 -13.56 7.15
CA VAL A 31 -5.48 -14.27 8.41
C VAL A 31 -3.97 -14.25 8.67
N GLY A 32 -3.15 -14.50 7.65
CA GLY A 32 -1.69 -14.41 7.78
C GLY A 32 -1.20 -13.01 8.13
N LEU A 33 -1.76 -11.97 7.49
CA LEU A 33 -1.44 -10.58 7.81
C LEU A 33 -1.91 -10.19 9.21
N ALA A 34 -3.11 -10.62 9.59
CA ALA A 34 -3.71 -10.38 10.90
C ALA A 34 -2.87 -11.01 12.03
N LEU A 35 -2.34 -12.23 11.84
CA LEU A 35 -1.44 -12.86 12.80
C LEU A 35 -0.14 -12.07 13.00
N GLY A 36 0.46 -11.55 11.93
CA GLY A 36 1.64 -10.70 12.03
C GLY A 36 1.37 -9.38 12.77
N MET A 37 0.22 -8.74 12.48
CA MET A 37 -0.20 -7.52 13.18
C MET A 37 -0.57 -7.78 14.64
N PHE A 38 -1.24 -8.92 14.92
CA PHE A 38 -1.58 -9.36 16.28
C PHE A 38 -0.33 -9.53 17.14
N LEU A 39 0.70 -10.17 16.57
CA LEU A 39 1.98 -10.36 17.23
C LEU A 39 2.58 -9.03 17.71
N ALA A 40 2.66 -8.03 16.83
CA ALA A 40 3.22 -6.73 17.19
C ALA A 40 2.32 -5.91 18.13
N ALA A 41 1.00 -5.99 17.98
CA ALA A 41 0.06 -5.29 18.84
C ALA A 41 -0.02 -5.91 20.23
N LEU A 42 -0.01 -7.26 20.33
CA LEU A 42 -0.01 -7.99 21.58
C LEU A 42 1.24 -7.68 22.39
N ASP A 43 2.42 -7.76 21.77
CA ASP A 43 3.69 -7.45 22.42
C ASP A 43 3.69 -6.05 23.05
N GLN A 44 3.18 -5.07 22.33
CA GLN A 44 3.14 -3.68 22.81
C GLN A 44 2.27 -3.54 24.07
N THR A 45 1.13 -4.23 24.13
CA THR A 45 0.19 -4.16 25.26
C THR A 45 0.62 -5.02 26.43
N VAL A 46 1.19 -6.21 26.20
CA VAL A 46 1.71 -7.10 27.23
C VAL A 46 2.89 -6.46 27.96
N VAL A 47 3.84 -5.89 27.20
CA VAL A 47 5.03 -5.24 27.81
C VAL A 47 4.65 -4.01 28.61
N SER A 48 3.71 -3.18 28.13
CA SER A 48 3.26 -2.00 28.88
C SER A 48 2.66 -2.33 30.24
N THR A 49 2.04 -3.50 30.37
CA THR A 49 1.45 -3.98 31.63
C THR A 49 2.51 -4.46 32.61
N ALA A 50 3.57 -5.10 32.11
CA ALA A 50 4.61 -5.74 32.94
C ALA A 50 5.85 -4.86 33.13
N ILE A 51 5.92 -3.69 32.53
CA ILE A 51 7.14 -2.88 32.47
C ILE A 51 7.72 -2.54 33.84
N ARG A 52 6.85 -2.36 34.87
CA ARG A 52 7.25 -2.09 36.22
C ARG A 52 7.95 -3.31 36.84
N THR A 53 7.35 -4.50 36.76
CA THR A 53 7.95 -5.74 37.23
C THR A 53 9.30 -6.01 36.59
N ILE A 54 9.39 -5.75 35.26
CA ILE A 54 10.66 -5.89 34.51
C ILE A 54 11.71 -4.90 35.02
N ALA A 55 11.31 -3.66 35.28
CA ALA A 55 12.21 -2.62 35.73
C ALA A 55 12.69 -2.84 37.17
N ASP A 56 11.83 -3.38 38.01
CA ASP A 56 12.17 -3.76 39.40
C ASP A 56 13.22 -4.90 39.43
N ASP A 57 13.02 -5.95 38.59
CA ASP A 57 13.95 -7.09 38.49
C ASP A 57 15.32 -6.67 37.87
N LEU A 58 15.33 -5.85 36.85
CA LEU A 58 16.55 -5.41 36.17
C LEU A 58 17.22 -4.20 36.84
N GLY A 59 16.70 -3.73 37.98
CA GLY A 59 17.26 -2.62 38.75
C GLY A 59 17.31 -1.28 38.04
N GLY A 60 16.32 -0.95 37.19
CA GLY A 60 16.31 0.21 36.34
C GLY A 60 14.96 0.94 36.22
N LEU A 61 14.29 1.23 37.32
CA LEU A 61 12.98 1.92 37.35
C LEU A 61 13.00 3.25 36.60
N SER A 62 14.07 4.06 36.75
CA SER A 62 14.22 5.32 36.02
C SER A 62 14.40 5.14 34.50
N MET A 63 14.76 3.93 34.07
CA MET A 63 15.03 3.63 32.66
C MET A 63 13.92 2.82 31.98
N GLN A 64 12.81 2.56 32.68
CA GLN A 64 11.69 1.74 32.14
C GLN A 64 11.15 2.28 30.83
N ALA A 65 11.13 3.59 30.66
CA ALA A 65 10.67 4.25 29.44
C ALA A 65 11.50 3.81 28.21
N TRP A 66 12.82 3.59 28.36
CA TRP A 66 13.69 3.20 27.24
C TRP A 66 13.32 1.88 26.58
N ALA A 67 12.76 0.93 27.32
CA ALA A 67 12.31 -0.34 26.75
C ALA A 67 11.16 -0.15 25.74
N THR A 68 10.27 0.79 25.99
CA THR A 68 9.17 1.12 25.07
C THR A 68 9.61 2.07 23.97
N THR A 69 10.37 3.10 24.34
CA THR A 69 10.82 4.15 23.41
C THR A 69 11.77 3.61 22.34
N ALA A 70 12.71 2.73 22.69
CA ALA A 70 13.61 2.12 21.71
C ALA A 70 12.85 1.30 20.65
N PHE A 71 11.84 0.55 21.06
CA PHE A 71 10.95 -0.20 20.18
C PHE A 71 10.18 0.74 19.23
N LEU A 72 9.56 1.80 19.77
CA LEU A 72 8.78 2.75 18.98
C LEU A 72 9.63 3.53 17.98
N ILE A 73 10.81 3.98 18.38
CA ILE A 73 11.75 4.71 17.52
C ILE A 73 12.16 3.84 16.33
N THR A 74 12.65 2.63 16.58
CA THR A 74 13.13 1.75 15.52
C THR A 74 11.98 1.26 14.62
N GLY A 75 10.81 1.01 15.19
CA GLY A 75 9.59 0.69 14.45
C GLY A 75 9.16 1.82 13.51
N THR A 76 9.19 3.05 14.01
CA THR A 76 8.84 4.23 13.22
C THR A 76 9.80 4.45 12.04
N ILE A 77 11.12 4.36 12.29
CA ILE A 77 12.15 4.57 11.27
C ILE A 77 12.14 3.46 10.22
N SER A 78 11.89 2.20 10.63
CA SER A 78 11.87 1.07 9.70
C SER A 78 10.63 1.04 8.79
N THR A 79 9.53 1.67 9.19
CA THR A 79 8.26 1.69 8.45
C THR A 79 8.40 2.17 7.00
N PRO A 80 8.96 3.35 6.68
CA PRO A 80 9.12 3.79 5.29
C PRO A 80 10.13 2.92 4.52
N LEU A 81 11.15 2.40 5.21
CA LEU A 81 12.13 1.50 4.62
C LEU A 81 11.47 0.20 4.12
N TYR A 82 10.62 -0.44 4.93
CA TYR A 82 9.86 -1.60 4.50
C TYR A 82 8.90 -1.28 3.34
N GLY A 83 8.29 -0.10 3.34
CA GLY A 83 7.46 0.36 2.24
C GLY A 83 8.22 0.34 0.92
N LYS A 84 9.36 1.03 0.86
CA LYS A 84 10.21 1.11 -0.33
C LYS A 84 10.81 -0.24 -0.73
N LEU A 85 11.41 -0.96 0.22
CA LEU A 85 12.03 -2.26 -0.05
C LEU A 85 11.00 -3.27 -0.57
N SER A 86 9.76 -3.21 -0.07
CA SER A 86 8.71 -4.12 -0.54
C SER A 86 8.20 -3.81 -1.95
N ASP A 87 8.34 -2.57 -2.41
CA ASP A 87 8.07 -2.20 -3.80
C ASP A 87 9.19 -2.71 -4.74
N ILE A 88 10.41 -2.87 -4.22
CA ILE A 88 11.59 -3.35 -4.99
C ILE A 88 11.68 -4.89 -5.00
N TYR A 89 11.65 -5.52 -3.84
CA TYR A 89 11.91 -6.96 -3.66
C TYR A 89 10.65 -7.82 -3.55
N GLY A 90 9.48 -7.20 -3.51
CA GLY A 90 8.20 -7.86 -3.32
C GLY A 90 7.72 -7.90 -1.88
N ARG A 91 6.43 -8.12 -1.72
CA ARG A 91 5.74 -8.06 -0.40
C ARG A 91 6.08 -9.23 0.50
N LYS A 92 6.03 -10.46 -0.07
CA LYS A 92 6.21 -11.71 0.68
C LYS A 92 7.56 -11.80 1.40
N PRO A 93 8.72 -11.64 0.73
CA PRO A 93 10.01 -11.78 1.41
C PRO A 93 10.19 -10.74 2.51
N LEU A 94 9.77 -9.50 2.30
CA LEU A 94 9.91 -8.44 3.29
C LEU A 94 9.01 -8.66 4.51
N PHE A 95 7.79 -9.19 4.32
CA PHE A 95 6.91 -9.51 5.44
C PHE A 95 7.46 -10.68 6.26
N LEU A 96 8.02 -11.72 5.61
CA LEU A 96 8.68 -12.84 6.29
C LEU A 96 9.94 -12.37 7.05
N ILE A 97 10.74 -11.48 6.47
CA ILE A 97 11.90 -10.87 7.14
C ILE A 97 11.44 -10.08 8.38
N ALA A 98 10.37 -9.29 8.27
CA ALA A 98 9.84 -8.51 9.39
C ALA A 98 9.39 -9.41 10.55
N ILE A 99 8.65 -10.50 10.28
CA ILE A 99 8.26 -11.49 11.28
C ILE A 99 9.52 -12.14 11.90
N SER A 100 10.49 -12.52 11.08
CA SER A 100 11.71 -13.19 11.56
C SER A 100 12.53 -12.29 12.48
N ILE A 101 12.74 -11.01 12.11
CA ILE A 101 13.43 -10.03 12.95
C ILE A 101 12.68 -9.82 14.27
N PHE A 102 11.34 -9.75 14.21
CA PHE A 102 10.51 -9.62 15.40
C PHE A 102 10.65 -10.80 16.35
N ILE A 103 10.62 -12.04 15.83
CA ILE A 103 10.82 -13.27 16.63
C ILE A 103 12.22 -13.29 17.25
N VAL A 104 13.26 -12.99 16.47
CA VAL A 104 14.64 -12.94 16.98
C VAL A 104 14.76 -11.89 18.08
N GLY A 105 14.19 -10.69 17.88
CA GLY A 105 14.15 -9.66 18.91
C GLY A 105 13.42 -10.12 20.17
N SER A 106 12.29 -10.84 20.04
CA SER A 106 11.54 -11.41 21.16
C SER A 106 12.38 -12.43 21.94
N ILE A 107 13.09 -13.33 21.26
CA ILE A 107 13.99 -14.27 21.88
C ILE A 107 15.12 -13.55 22.64
N LEU A 108 15.72 -12.52 22.01
CA LEU A 108 16.76 -11.73 22.68
C LEU A 108 16.23 -11.03 23.93
N CYS A 109 15.02 -10.49 23.90
CA CYS A 109 14.37 -9.86 25.06
C CYS A 109 14.11 -10.80 26.23
N THR A 110 14.35 -12.11 26.08
CA THR A 110 14.28 -13.09 27.18
C THR A 110 15.54 -13.12 28.04
N PHE A 111 16.70 -12.64 27.53
CA PHE A 111 18.00 -12.80 28.18
C PHE A 111 18.62 -11.52 28.78
N PRO A 112 17.98 -10.35 28.85
CA PRO A 112 18.65 -9.16 29.38
C PRO A 112 18.89 -9.30 30.88
N GLN A 113 20.01 -8.70 31.31
CA GLN A 113 20.40 -8.58 32.72
C GLN A 113 20.38 -7.11 33.18
N THR A 114 20.13 -6.17 32.25
CA THR A 114 20.02 -4.75 32.56
C THR A 114 18.98 -4.10 31.65
N MET A 115 18.38 -2.99 32.09
CA MET A 115 17.41 -2.23 31.26
C MET A 115 18.02 -1.73 29.93
N TYR A 116 19.30 -1.40 29.86
CA TYR A 116 19.95 -1.02 28.61
C TYR A 116 20.01 -2.16 27.59
N GLN A 117 20.29 -3.39 28.05
CA GLN A 117 20.27 -4.57 27.18
C GLN A 117 18.84 -4.84 26.70
N LEU A 118 17.84 -4.71 27.57
CA LEU A 118 16.44 -4.84 27.17
C LEU A 118 16.09 -3.80 26.12
N ALA A 119 16.43 -2.53 26.32
CA ALA A 119 16.18 -1.47 25.34
C ALA A 119 16.85 -1.76 23.98
N ALA A 120 18.09 -2.26 23.97
CA ALA A 120 18.79 -2.64 22.74
C ALA A 120 18.08 -3.80 22.02
N PHE A 121 17.64 -4.83 22.74
CA PHE A 121 16.91 -5.96 22.16
C PHE A 121 15.51 -5.56 21.70
N ARG A 122 14.84 -4.66 22.42
CA ARG A 122 13.58 -4.04 22.02
C ARG A 122 13.74 -3.20 20.73
N ALA A 123 14.89 -2.54 20.56
CA ALA A 123 15.18 -1.84 19.31
C ALA A 123 15.26 -2.82 18.12
N VAL A 124 15.88 -3.98 18.29
CA VAL A 124 15.89 -5.05 17.26
C VAL A 124 14.46 -5.52 16.97
N GLN A 125 13.67 -5.78 17.99
CA GLN A 125 12.28 -6.21 17.83
C GLN A 125 11.42 -5.14 17.12
N GLY A 126 11.63 -3.87 17.45
CA GLY A 126 10.97 -2.73 16.82
C GLY A 126 11.24 -2.63 15.32
N LEU A 127 12.47 -2.95 14.86
CA LEU A 127 12.77 -3.02 13.42
C LEU A 127 11.82 -3.99 12.69
N GLY A 128 11.48 -5.12 13.29
CA GLY A 128 10.48 -6.05 12.74
C GLY A 128 9.06 -5.47 12.78
N ALA A 129 8.67 -4.89 13.90
CA ALA A 129 7.31 -4.38 14.13
C ALA A 129 6.89 -3.30 13.10
N GLY A 130 7.79 -2.38 12.74
CA GLY A 130 7.52 -1.33 11.74
C GLY A 130 7.13 -1.89 10.38
N GLY A 131 7.71 -3.05 9.99
CA GLY A 131 7.33 -3.75 8.76
C GLY A 131 5.95 -4.40 8.84
N LEU A 132 5.58 -4.98 9.98
CA LEU A 132 4.35 -5.76 10.12
C LEU A 132 3.09 -4.92 9.88
N PHE A 133 3.01 -3.71 10.43
CA PHE A 133 1.85 -2.84 10.23
C PHE A 133 1.80 -2.22 8.83
N ALA A 134 2.92 -1.69 8.36
CA ALA A 134 2.97 -1.01 7.07
C ALA A 134 2.71 -1.97 5.91
N LEU A 135 3.37 -3.13 5.91
CA LEU A 135 3.24 -4.11 4.83
C LEU A 135 1.86 -4.77 4.82
N ALA A 136 1.25 -5.06 5.98
CA ALA A 136 -0.09 -5.62 6.02
C ALA A 136 -1.12 -4.72 5.34
N LEU A 137 -1.09 -3.41 5.61
CA LEU A 137 -1.96 -2.42 4.95
C LEU A 137 -1.64 -2.26 3.46
N THR A 138 -0.36 -2.34 3.10
CA THR A 138 0.07 -2.26 1.70
C THR A 138 -0.37 -3.49 0.92
N ILE A 139 -0.16 -4.70 1.45
CA ILE A 139 -0.58 -5.97 0.83
C ILE A 139 -2.09 -5.99 0.64
N LEU A 140 -2.86 -5.58 1.67
CA LEU A 140 -4.31 -5.44 1.52
C LEU A 140 -4.67 -4.47 0.38
N GLY A 141 -3.91 -3.38 0.25
CA GLY A 141 -4.03 -2.42 -0.84
C GLY A 141 -3.75 -3.00 -2.22
N ASP A 142 -2.83 -3.95 -2.32
CA ASP A 142 -2.50 -4.61 -3.58
C ASP A 142 -3.56 -5.63 -4.00
N ILE A 143 -4.11 -6.42 -3.04
CA ILE A 143 -5.01 -7.55 -3.34
C ILE A 143 -6.49 -7.17 -3.42
N VAL A 144 -6.92 -6.05 -2.79
CA VAL A 144 -8.32 -5.66 -2.72
C VAL A 144 -8.54 -4.29 -3.36
N PRO A 145 -9.57 -4.12 -4.23
CA PRO A 145 -9.93 -2.82 -4.77
C PRO A 145 -10.29 -1.82 -3.65
N PRO A 146 -9.98 -0.52 -3.81
CA PRO A 146 -10.26 0.50 -2.79
C PRO A 146 -11.71 0.50 -2.30
N ARG A 147 -12.67 0.25 -3.19
CA ARG A 147 -14.08 0.22 -2.86
C ARG A 147 -14.47 -0.91 -1.89
N GLU A 148 -13.83 -2.08 -2.00
CA GLU A 148 -14.11 -3.25 -1.15
C GLU A 148 -13.20 -3.32 0.08
N ARG A 149 -12.06 -2.64 0.05
CA ARG A 149 -11.02 -2.69 1.06
C ARG A 149 -11.51 -2.37 2.46
N ALA A 150 -12.43 -1.42 2.57
CA ALA A 150 -13.00 -0.99 3.84
C ALA A 150 -13.68 -2.14 4.60
N ARG A 151 -14.27 -3.12 3.89
CA ARG A 151 -14.87 -4.32 4.50
C ARG A 151 -13.82 -5.21 5.17
N TYR A 152 -12.65 -5.38 4.55
CA TYR A 152 -11.58 -6.24 5.06
C TYR A 152 -10.76 -5.57 6.16
N GLN A 153 -10.69 -4.26 6.17
CA GLN A 153 -9.98 -3.49 7.20
C GLN A 153 -10.63 -3.64 8.59
N GLY A 154 -11.92 -3.89 8.65
CA GLY A 154 -12.61 -4.21 9.90
C GLY A 154 -12.00 -5.41 10.64
N TYR A 155 -11.54 -6.44 9.92
CA TYR A 155 -10.86 -7.59 10.52
C TYR A 155 -9.50 -7.23 11.12
N ILE A 156 -8.76 -6.31 10.48
CA ILE A 156 -7.48 -5.81 10.99
C ILE A 156 -7.67 -5.06 12.32
N LEU A 157 -8.73 -4.27 12.43
CA LEU A 157 -9.04 -3.56 13.67
C LEU A 157 -9.52 -4.48 14.79
N ALA A 158 -10.22 -5.57 14.47
CA ALA A 158 -10.56 -6.58 15.45
C ALA A 158 -9.32 -7.19 16.12
N VAL A 159 -8.22 -7.30 15.37
CA VAL A 159 -6.92 -7.75 15.88
C VAL A 159 -6.40 -6.81 16.98
N PHE A 160 -6.44 -5.49 16.72
CA PHE A 160 -6.04 -4.50 17.74
C PHE A 160 -6.91 -4.55 18.98
N GLY A 161 -8.23 -4.64 18.80
CA GLY A 161 -9.16 -4.77 19.91
C GLY A 161 -8.88 -6.00 20.76
N THR A 162 -8.65 -7.14 20.10
CA THR A 162 -8.32 -8.40 20.78
C THR A 162 -7.00 -8.30 21.54
N SER A 163 -5.97 -7.69 20.93
CA SER A 163 -4.67 -7.49 21.56
C SER A 163 -4.76 -6.57 22.78
N SER A 164 -5.58 -5.53 22.72
CA SER A 164 -5.75 -4.58 23.83
C SER A 164 -6.38 -5.21 25.06
N VAL A 165 -7.21 -6.26 24.88
CA VAL A 165 -7.81 -7.01 25.98
C VAL A 165 -6.89 -8.14 26.47
N LEU A 166 -6.36 -8.93 25.52
CA LEU A 166 -5.51 -10.08 25.88
C LEU A 166 -4.15 -9.66 26.44
N GLY A 167 -3.64 -8.50 26.02
CA GLY A 167 -2.35 -8.00 26.48
C GLY A 167 -2.24 -7.84 27.98
N PRO A 168 -3.08 -7.02 28.62
CA PRO A 168 -3.07 -6.86 30.07
C PRO A 168 -3.32 -8.18 30.83
N VAL A 169 -4.19 -9.04 30.32
CA VAL A 169 -4.47 -10.34 30.93
C VAL A 169 -3.23 -11.25 30.89
N ILE A 170 -2.64 -11.44 29.73
CA ILE A 170 -1.44 -12.28 29.56
C ILE A 170 -0.26 -11.65 30.31
N GLY A 171 -0.08 -10.33 30.16
CA GLY A 171 0.99 -9.61 30.84
C GLY A 171 0.90 -9.71 32.35
N GLY A 172 -0.28 -9.46 32.90
CA GLY A 172 -0.52 -9.54 34.34
C GLY A 172 -0.37 -10.95 34.91
N VAL A 173 -0.90 -11.98 34.24
CA VAL A 173 -0.77 -13.37 34.65
C VAL A 173 0.68 -13.84 34.62
N LEU A 174 1.42 -13.54 33.58
CA LEU A 174 2.81 -13.99 33.44
C LEU A 174 3.76 -13.20 34.34
N SER A 175 3.65 -11.88 34.40
CA SER A 175 4.53 -11.04 35.23
C SER A 175 4.22 -11.15 36.74
N GLY A 176 3.03 -11.63 37.07
CA GLY A 176 2.65 -11.86 38.47
C GLY A 176 3.22 -13.16 39.08
N GLN A 177 3.87 -14.03 38.28
CA GLN A 177 4.54 -15.23 38.77
C GLN A 177 6.02 -14.91 38.96
N GLU A 178 6.58 -15.31 40.12
CA GLU A 178 8.01 -15.14 40.39
C GLU A 178 8.87 -15.95 39.40
N GLU A 179 8.49 -17.20 39.15
CA GLU A 179 9.23 -18.12 38.28
C GLU A 179 8.27 -19.07 37.55
N ILE A 180 8.52 -19.32 36.25
CA ILE A 180 7.81 -20.33 35.44
C ILE A 180 8.89 -21.17 34.73
N TRP A 181 8.95 -22.47 35.03
CA TRP A 181 9.91 -23.42 34.44
C TRP A 181 11.39 -22.99 34.51
N GLY A 182 11.82 -22.37 35.61
CA GLY A 182 13.20 -21.93 35.81
C GLY A 182 13.57 -20.59 35.16
N LEU A 183 12.57 -19.82 34.73
CA LEU A 183 12.71 -18.45 34.18
C LEU A 183 11.75 -17.51 34.92
N ASP A 184 12.20 -16.29 35.16
CA ASP A 184 11.37 -15.24 35.72
C ASP A 184 10.08 -15.10 34.94
N GLY A 185 8.94 -14.93 35.57
CA GLY A 185 7.63 -14.93 34.92
C GLY A 185 7.49 -13.88 33.84
N TRP A 186 8.10 -12.70 34.03
CA TRP A 186 8.07 -11.64 33.03
C TRP A 186 8.80 -11.98 31.70
N ARG A 187 9.82 -12.87 31.71
CA ARG A 187 10.54 -13.30 30.50
C ARG A 187 9.64 -14.05 29.54
N TRP A 188 8.62 -14.74 30.07
CA TRP A 188 7.61 -15.44 29.26
C TRP A 188 6.73 -14.52 28.41
N ILE A 189 6.63 -13.24 28.79
CA ILE A 189 5.93 -12.23 27.99
C ILE A 189 6.51 -12.14 26.59
N PHE A 190 7.83 -12.18 26.46
CA PHE A 190 8.52 -12.19 25.17
C PHE A 190 8.47 -13.56 24.49
N LEU A 191 8.57 -14.64 25.26
CA LEU A 191 8.52 -16.00 24.72
C LEU A 191 7.16 -16.37 24.12
N VAL A 192 6.05 -15.82 24.59
CA VAL A 192 4.71 -16.02 24.02
C VAL A 192 4.66 -15.56 22.56
N ASN A 193 5.46 -14.57 22.18
CA ASN A 193 5.54 -14.09 20.81
C ASN A 193 6.17 -15.12 19.86
N VAL A 194 7.02 -16.00 20.34
CA VAL A 194 7.77 -16.95 19.49
C VAL A 194 6.85 -17.99 18.83
N PRO A 195 5.99 -18.74 19.54
CA PRO A 195 5.07 -19.68 18.92
C PRO A 195 4.05 -18.99 18.01
N ILE A 196 3.53 -17.82 18.41
CA ILE A 196 2.58 -17.05 17.59
C ILE A 196 3.26 -16.58 16.30
N GLY A 197 4.49 -16.07 16.41
CA GLY A 197 5.28 -15.62 15.28
C GLY A 197 5.68 -16.77 14.34
N ALA A 198 6.03 -17.94 14.89
CA ALA A 198 6.33 -19.13 14.09
C ALA A 198 5.11 -19.58 13.28
N ILE A 199 3.92 -19.59 13.89
CA ILE A 199 2.65 -19.88 13.18
C ILE A 199 2.41 -18.85 12.09
N ALA A 200 2.56 -17.55 12.39
CA ALA A 200 2.41 -16.47 11.42
C ALA A 200 3.37 -16.63 10.24
N LEU A 201 4.64 -16.97 10.52
CA LEU A 201 5.68 -17.17 9.49
C LEU A 201 5.31 -18.34 8.56
N VAL A 202 4.86 -19.49 9.10
CA VAL A 202 4.45 -20.64 8.31
C VAL A 202 3.21 -20.34 7.48
N VAL A 203 2.20 -19.68 8.07
CA VAL A 203 0.96 -19.31 7.38
C VAL A 203 1.27 -18.35 6.24
N VAL A 204 2.04 -17.29 6.49
CA VAL A 204 2.40 -16.30 5.48
C VAL A 204 3.25 -16.92 4.38
N ALA A 205 4.22 -17.77 4.71
CA ALA A 205 5.06 -18.45 3.73
C ALA A 205 4.25 -19.32 2.75
N LYS A 206 3.18 -19.98 3.25
CA LYS A 206 2.33 -20.86 2.44
C LYS A 206 1.22 -20.14 1.67
N VAL A 207 0.70 -19.05 2.24
CA VAL A 207 -0.56 -18.43 1.79
C VAL A 207 -0.32 -17.17 0.98
N LEU A 208 0.73 -16.38 1.33
CA LEU A 208 0.99 -15.11 0.68
C LEU A 208 1.70 -15.37 -0.66
N ASP A 209 0.93 -15.34 -1.74
CA ASP A 209 1.44 -15.39 -3.10
C ASP A 209 0.90 -14.18 -3.87
N VAL A 210 1.72 -13.14 -3.92
CA VAL A 210 1.41 -11.88 -4.62
C VAL A 210 2.41 -11.75 -5.77
N PRO A 211 1.94 -11.76 -7.03
CA PRO A 211 2.80 -11.59 -8.18
C PRO A 211 3.62 -10.30 -8.06
N HIS A 212 4.92 -10.39 -8.28
CA HIS A 212 5.82 -9.26 -8.21
C HIS A 212 6.73 -9.23 -9.42
N THR A 213 6.77 -8.09 -10.10
CA THR A 213 7.75 -7.80 -11.16
C THR A 213 8.91 -7.05 -10.53
N PRO A 214 10.12 -7.66 -10.43
CA PRO A 214 11.30 -6.98 -9.88
C PRO A 214 11.65 -5.75 -10.73
N ARG A 215 11.89 -4.63 -10.07
CA ARG A 215 12.34 -3.40 -10.73
C ARG A 215 13.74 -3.05 -10.27
N PRO A 216 14.68 -2.73 -11.18
CA PRO A 216 16.00 -2.27 -10.79
C PRO A 216 15.91 -0.85 -10.23
N HIS A 217 15.85 -0.73 -8.92
CA HIS A 217 15.90 0.55 -8.20
C HIS A 217 17.12 0.59 -7.30
N ARG A 218 17.67 1.79 -7.10
CA ARG A 218 18.72 2.03 -6.10
C ARG A 218 18.06 2.21 -4.74
N ILE A 219 18.67 1.61 -3.70
CA ILE A 219 18.22 1.81 -2.32
C ILE A 219 18.84 3.08 -1.79
N ASP A 220 18.02 3.98 -1.27
CA ASP A 220 18.47 5.23 -0.64
C ASP A 220 18.92 4.99 0.80
N TRP A 221 20.11 4.39 0.97
CA TRP A 221 20.72 4.22 2.29
C TRP A 221 21.08 5.56 2.96
N PRO A 222 21.62 6.58 2.25
CA PRO A 222 21.85 7.89 2.83
C PRO A 222 20.57 8.54 3.39
N GLY A 223 19.46 8.46 2.65
CA GLY A 223 18.18 8.96 3.13
C GLY A 223 17.69 8.22 4.37
N ALA A 224 17.79 6.88 4.41
CA ALA A 224 17.42 6.09 5.58
C ALA A 224 18.25 6.43 6.82
N ILE A 225 19.57 6.58 6.68
CA ILE A 225 20.47 6.98 7.77
C ILE A 225 20.18 8.42 8.20
N ALA A 226 20.00 9.35 7.27
CA ALA A 226 19.69 10.74 7.58
C ALA A 226 18.33 10.88 8.29
N LEU A 227 17.33 10.07 7.90
CA LEU A 227 16.04 9.99 8.60
C LEU A 227 16.21 9.52 10.05
N ALA A 228 17.05 8.51 10.29
CA ALA A 228 17.38 8.05 11.63
C ALA A 228 18.10 9.14 12.44
N VAL A 229 19.09 9.80 11.87
CA VAL A 229 19.80 10.92 12.49
C VAL A 229 18.87 12.10 12.79
N CYS A 230 17.84 12.31 11.98
CA CYS A 230 16.80 13.31 12.24
C CYS A 230 15.90 12.90 13.40
N LEU A 231 15.30 11.71 13.33
CA LEU A 231 14.20 11.33 14.22
C LEU A 231 14.67 10.86 15.59
N VAL A 232 15.76 10.08 15.67
CA VAL A 232 16.22 9.51 16.95
C VAL A 232 16.47 10.59 18.00
N PRO A 233 17.27 11.63 17.75
CA PRO A 233 17.49 12.68 18.76
C PRO A 233 16.22 13.45 19.12
N LEU A 234 15.37 13.75 18.12
CA LEU A 234 14.11 14.47 18.37
C LEU A 234 13.13 13.66 19.22
N LEU A 235 13.03 12.36 18.98
CA LEU A 235 12.17 11.48 19.77
C LEU A 235 12.75 11.23 21.17
N ILE A 236 14.08 11.15 21.31
CA ILE A 236 14.75 11.09 22.62
C ILE A 236 14.45 12.34 23.43
N VAL A 237 14.56 13.52 22.86
CA VAL A 237 14.24 14.76 23.60
C VAL A 237 12.75 14.85 23.91
N ALA A 238 11.89 14.39 23.02
CA ALA A 238 10.45 14.35 23.29
C ALA A 238 10.15 13.52 24.54
N GLU A 239 10.88 12.44 24.76
CA GLU A 239 10.75 11.54 25.91
C GLU A 239 11.47 12.04 27.17
N GLN A 240 12.76 12.42 27.02
CA GLN A 240 13.65 12.75 28.14
C GLN A 240 13.73 14.25 28.45
N GLY A 241 13.20 15.09 27.60
CA GLY A 241 13.34 16.55 27.73
C GLY A 241 12.77 17.11 29.03
N ARG A 242 11.83 16.38 29.66
CA ARG A 242 11.32 16.73 31.00
C ARG A 242 12.38 16.49 32.07
N GLU A 243 13.12 15.37 32.01
CA GLU A 243 14.13 15.03 33.02
C GLU A 243 15.41 15.82 32.82
N TRP A 244 15.87 15.97 31.60
CA TRP A 244 17.06 16.74 31.25
C TRP A 244 16.86 18.25 31.36
N GLY A 245 15.61 18.71 31.17
CA GLY A 245 15.24 20.10 30.91
C GLY A 245 15.23 20.41 29.41
N TRP A 246 14.14 20.98 28.95
CA TRP A 246 13.95 21.34 27.53
C TRP A 246 15.00 22.30 26.96
N GLY A 247 15.65 23.10 27.80
CA GLY A 247 16.72 24.04 27.46
C GLY A 247 18.12 23.57 27.85
N SER A 248 18.30 22.32 28.28
CA SER A 248 19.61 21.78 28.66
C SER A 248 20.53 21.65 27.45
N GLY A 249 21.85 21.57 27.71
CA GLY A 249 22.84 21.35 26.66
C GLY A 249 22.61 20.05 25.88
N GLU A 250 22.12 19.01 26.54
CA GLU A 250 21.78 17.71 25.96
C GLU A 250 20.58 17.84 25.02
N SER A 251 19.50 18.50 25.46
CA SER A 251 18.32 18.75 24.62
C SER A 251 18.64 19.60 23.40
N ILE A 252 19.41 20.69 23.59
CA ILE A 252 19.85 21.58 22.49
C ILE A 252 20.72 20.79 21.48
N THR A 253 21.64 19.95 21.97
CA THR A 253 22.47 19.11 21.09
C THR A 253 21.60 18.18 20.24
N CYS A 254 20.63 17.54 20.84
CA CYS A 254 19.68 16.68 20.12
C CYS A 254 18.84 17.45 19.09
N TYR A 255 18.38 18.67 19.39
CA TYR A 255 17.69 19.53 18.41
C TYR A 255 18.60 19.87 17.22
N ILE A 256 19.86 20.22 17.49
CA ILE A 256 20.84 20.53 16.42
C ILE A 256 21.09 19.30 15.55
N ILE A 257 21.34 18.13 16.16
CA ILE A 257 21.57 16.88 15.42
C ILE A 257 20.31 16.54 14.58
N GLY A 258 19.13 16.65 15.17
CA GLY A 258 17.87 16.41 14.48
C GLY A 258 17.64 17.37 13.30
N ALA A 259 17.94 18.65 13.48
CA ALA A 259 17.84 19.65 12.41
C ALA A 259 18.84 19.39 11.27
N VAL A 260 20.10 19.07 11.61
CA VAL A 260 21.09 18.65 10.61
C VAL A 260 20.67 17.38 9.89
N GLY A 261 20.15 16.39 10.63
CA GLY A 261 19.58 15.16 10.06
C GLY A 261 18.47 15.43 9.08
N LEU A 262 17.56 16.37 9.40
CA LEU A 262 16.47 16.78 8.50
C LEU A 262 17.00 17.38 7.20
N VAL A 263 17.99 18.28 7.29
CA VAL A 263 18.61 18.88 6.10
C VAL A 263 19.28 17.81 5.25
N LEU A 264 20.06 16.91 5.87
CA LEU A 264 20.71 15.80 5.15
C LEU A 264 19.66 14.87 4.50
N PHE A 265 18.58 14.59 5.19
CA PHE A 265 17.47 13.79 4.66
C PHE A 265 16.87 14.45 3.40
N LEU A 266 16.51 15.74 3.47
CA LEU A 266 15.94 16.45 2.33
C LEU A 266 16.93 16.52 1.13
N LEU A 267 18.23 16.63 1.40
CA LEU A 267 19.25 16.60 0.36
C LEU A 267 19.36 15.21 -0.28
N ALA A 268 19.33 14.14 0.52
CA ALA A 268 19.32 12.76 0.02
C ALA A 268 18.09 12.48 -0.84
N GLU A 269 16.88 12.80 -0.33
CA GLU A 269 15.62 12.66 -1.07
C GLU A 269 15.65 13.39 -2.44
N ARG A 270 16.23 14.58 -2.45
CA ARG A 270 16.39 15.35 -3.71
C ARG A 270 17.41 14.71 -4.65
N ALA A 271 18.48 14.14 -4.12
CA ALA A 271 19.53 13.50 -4.92
C ALA A 271 19.09 12.17 -5.53
N TYR A 272 18.29 11.38 -4.80
CA TYR A 272 17.78 10.09 -5.26
C TYR A 272 16.48 10.20 -6.07
N GLY A 273 15.74 11.32 -5.97
CA GLY A 273 14.56 11.59 -6.80
C GLY A 273 13.48 10.51 -6.71
N ASP A 274 13.29 9.74 -7.77
CA ASP A 274 12.29 8.66 -7.80
C ASP A 274 12.72 7.42 -7.01
N ASP A 275 14.03 7.23 -6.82
CA ASP A 275 14.58 6.14 -6.00
C ASP A 275 14.63 6.49 -4.51
N ALA A 276 14.31 7.72 -4.13
CA ALA A 276 14.29 8.21 -2.76
C ALA A 276 13.38 7.39 -1.84
N LEU A 277 13.68 7.39 -0.53
CA LEU A 277 12.90 6.69 0.49
C LEU A 277 11.47 7.24 0.61
N LEU A 278 11.33 8.58 0.58
CA LEU A 278 10.08 9.34 0.60
C LEU A 278 10.05 10.33 -0.57
N PRO A 279 9.80 9.88 -1.82
CA PRO A 279 9.92 10.74 -2.99
C PRO A 279 9.16 12.06 -2.84
N LEU A 280 9.87 13.19 -2.90
CA LEU A 280 9.28 14.53 -2.67
C LEU A 280 8.16 14.85 -3.67
N ARG A 281 8.11 14.14 -4.82
CA ARG A 281 7.01 14.27 -5.79
C ARG A 281 5.65 13.88 -5.22
N LEU A 282 5.60 12.98 -4.23
CA LEU A 282 4.35 12.57 -3.59
C LEU A 282 3.68 13.76 -2.88
N PHE A 283 4.46 14.68 -2.33
CA PHE A 283 3.93 15.89 -1.66
C PHE A 283 3.39 16.94 -2.64
N ARG A 284 3.69 16.81 -3.95
CA ARG A 284 3.00 17.63 -4.98
C ARG A 284 1.55 17.21 -5.17
N ASN A 285 1.20 15.98 -4.78
CA ASN A 285 -0.19 15.56 -4.72
C ASN A 285 -0.84 16.14 -3.46
N GLY A 286 -1.75 17.09 -3.64
CA GLY A 286 -2.40 17.79 -2.53
C GLY A 286 -3.17 16.86 -1.59
N VAL A 287 -3.74 15.75 -2.08
CA VAL A 287 -4.41 14.77 -1.21
C VAL A 287 -3.39 14.08 -0.32
N PHE A 288 -2.26 13.61 -0.87
CA PHE A 288 -1.19 12.99 -0.09
C PHE A 288 -0.61 13.94 0.95
N ALA A 289 -0.28 15.18 0.57
CA ALA A 289 0.32 16.16 1.48
C ALA A 289 -0.62 16.52 2.65
N ILE A 290 -1.90 16.83 2.34
CA ILE A 290 -2.89 17.21 3.36
C ILE A 290 -3.21 16.02 4.27
N THR A 291 -3.37 14.81 3.73
CA THR A 291 -3.66 13.62 4.55
C THR A 291 -2.46 13.20 5.40
N SER A 292 -1.22 13.39 4.93
CA SER A 292 -0.01 13.15 5.73
C SER A 292 0.08 14.14 6.91
N LEU A 293 -0.16 15.43 6.66
CA LEU A 293 -0.22 16.45 7.73
C LEU A 293 -1.34 16.15 8.73
N ALA A 294 -2.55 15.85 8.23
CA ALA A 294 -3.66 15.41 9.08
C ALA A 294 -3.30 14.17 9.88
N GLY A 295 -2.57 13.22 9.26
CA GLY A 295 -2.08 12.00 9.91
C GLY A 295 -1.17 12.27 11.11
N VAL A 296 -0.25 13.24 11.02
CA VAL A 296 0.59 13.67 12.16
C VAL A 296 -0.30 14.20 13.29
N ILE A 297 -1.20 15.13 12.99
CA ILE A 297 -2.01 15.83 14.01
C ILE A 297 -3.01 14.86 14.67
N ILE A 298 -3.66 14.01 13.86
CA ILE A 298 -4.57 12.97 14.38
C ILE A 298 -3.78 11.94 15.19
N GLY A 299 -2.57 11.58 14.74
CA GLY A 299 -1.67 10.69 15.47
C GLY A 299 -1.36 11.24 16.87
N MET A 300 -1.03 12.52 16.97
CA MET A 300 -0.83 13.20 18.27
C MET A 300 -2.05 13.03 19.17
N GLY A 301 -3.23 13.42 18.71
CA GLY A 301 -4.46 13.34 19.50
C GLY A 301 -4.85 11.91 19.86
N MET A 302 -4.67 10.96 18.94
CA MET A 302 -4.99 9.54 19.13
C MET A 302 -4.14 8.91 20.24
N PHE A 303 -2.81 8.95 20.09
CA PHE A 303 -1.93 8.29 21.06
C PHE A 303 -1.89 9.04 22.40
N GLY A 304 -2.03 10.39 22.37
CA GLY A 304 -2.17 11.17 23.59
C GLY A 304 -3.42 10.76 24.38
N GLY A 305 -4.58 10.68 23.72
CA GLY A 305 -5.81 10.22 24.36
C GLY A 305 -5.72 8.79 24.89
N ILE A 306 -5.18 7.87 24.08
CA ILE A 306 -5.01 6.46 24.48
C ILE A 306 -4.04 6.31 25.66
N ALA A 307 -3.00 7.15 25.77
CA ALA A 307 -2.03 7.09 26.85
C ALA A 307 -2.57 7.67 28.17
N LEU A 308 -3.38 8.72 28.10
CA LEU A 308 -3.91 9.41 29.29
C LEU A 308 -5.04 8.64 29.98
N LEU A 309 -5.90 7.96 29.22
CA LEU A 309 -7.08 7.29 29.76
C LEU A 309 -6.75 6.17 30.76
N PRO A 310 -5.83 5.21 30.47
CA PRO A 310 -5.45 4.20 31.45
C PRO A 310 -4.83 4.82 32.73
N GLN A 311 -4.06 5.91 32.60
CA GLN A 311 -3.47 6.58 33.75
C GLN A 311 -4.54 7.24 34.62
N PHE A 312 -5.57 7.85 34.00
CA PHE A 312 -6.70 8.39 34.73
C PHE A 312 -7.43 7.29 35.52
N LEU A 313 -7.72 6.17 34.87
CA LEU A 313 -8.40 5.03 35.51
C LEU A 313 -7.57 4.43 36.65
N GLN A 314 -6.26 4.30 36.49
CA GLN A 314 -5.38 3.71 37.51
C GLN A 314 -5.10 4.68 38.67
N ILE A 315 -4.84 5.94 38.40
CA ILE A 315 -4.46 6.92 39.43
C ILE A 315 -5.70 7.48 40.14
N VAL A 316 -6.72 7.91 39.37
CA VAL A 316 -7.88 8.63 39.94
C VAL A 316 -8.94 7.66 40.47
N HIS A 317 -9.23 6.59 39.73
CA HIS A 317 -10.21 5.59 40.14
C HIS A 317 -9.59 4.38 40.87
N GLY A 318 -8.26 4.32 41.01
CA GLY A 318 -7.58 3.24 41.73
C GLY A 318 -7.66 1.86 41.06
N ALA A 319 -8.00 1.80 39.77
CA ALA A 319 -8.10 0.55 39.03
C ALA A 319 -6.73 -0.13 38.87
N THR A 320 -6.72 -1.44 38.99
CA THR A 320 -5.52 -2.23 38.66
C THR A 320 -5.22 -2.11 37.16
N PRO A 321 -3.99 -2.37 36.72
CA PRO A 321 -3.65 -2.37 35.29
C PRO A 321 -4.58 -3.26 34.46
N THR A 322 -4.96 -4.43 34.97
CA THR A 322 -5.88 -5.36 34.32
C THR A 322 -7.30 -4.79 34.24
N GLU A 323 -7.83 -4.22 35.32
CA GLU A 323 -9.15 -3.59 35.35
C GLU A 323 -9.21 -2.38 34.42
N SER A 324 -8.18 -1.52 34.41
CA SER A 324 -8.12 -0.37 33.50
C SER A 324 -8.13 -0.82 32.03
N GLY A 325 -7.49 -1.96 31.69
CA GLY A 325 -7.56 -2.58 30.38
C GLY A 325 -8.97 -2.99 29.97
N PHE A 326 -9.76 -3.57 30.90
CA PHE A 326 -11.17 -3.90 30.65
C PHE A 326 -12.05 -2.64 30.55
N MET A 327 -11.77 -1.62 31.36
CA MET A 327 -12.48 -0.33 31.31
C MET A 327 -12.23 0.43 30.00
N MET A 328 -11.19 0.07 29.23
CA MET A 328 -10.95 0.62 27.86
C MET A 328 -11.80 -0.04 26.77
N LEU A 329 -12.58 -1.08 27.07
CA LEU A 329 -13.43 -1.77 26.08
C LEU A 329 -14.42 -0.85 25.34
N PRO A 330 -15.06 0.17 25.96
CA PRO A 330 -15.93 1.10 25.22
C PRO A 330 -15.19 1.86 24.13
N LEU A 331 -13.95 2.30 24.38
CA LEU A 331 -13.10 2.94 23.38
C LEU A 331 -12.82 2.00 22.20
N VAL A 332 -12.37 0.79 22.49
CA VAL A 332 -12.04 -0.23 21.47
C VAL A 332 -13.29 -0.63 20.69
N GLY A 333 -14.41 -0.83 21.40
CA GLY A 333 -15.71 -1.12 20.78
C GLY A 333 -16.16 -0.01 19.84
N GLY A 334 -15.99 1.25 20.24
CA GLY A 334 -16.25 2.43 19.40
C GLY A 334 -15.42 2.42 18.12
N ILE A 335 -14.11 2.15 18.24
CA ILE A 335 -13.21 2.04 17.07
C ILE A 335 -13.70 0.95 16.11
N MET A 336 -14.03 -0.24 16.62
CA MET A 336 -14.48 -1.36 15.80
C MET A 336 -15.80 -1.05 15.09
N VAL A 337 -16.80 -0.56 15.80
CA VAL A 337 -18.12 -0.23 15.25
C VAL A 337 -18.00 0.85 14.16
N ALA A 338 -17.31 1.94 14.46
CA ALA A 338 -17.16 3.04 13.51
C ALA A 338 -16.36 2.63 12.26
N SER A 339 -15.33 1.82 12.40
CA SER A 339 -14.55 1.33 11.27
C SER A 339 -15.35 0.42 10.35
N VAL A 340 -16.15 -0.48 10.92
CA VAL A 340 -17.03 -1.36 10.14
C VAL A 340 -18.13 -0.54 9.44
N VAL A 341 -18.78 0.35 10.16
CA VAL A 341 -19.88 1.19 9.63
C VAL A 341 -19.37 2.14 8.55
N SER A 342 -18.30 2.90 8.83
CA SER A 342 -17.70 3.81 7.87
C SER A 342 -17.20 3.08 6.62
N GLY A 343 -16.60 1.90 6.82
CA GLY A 343 -16.14 1.04 5.76
C GLY A 343 -17.28 0.53 4.85
N GLN A 344 -18.37 0.04 5.43
CA GLN A 344 -19.55 -0.43 4.67
C GLN A 344 -20.21 0.71 3.89
N ILE A 345 -20.39 1.87 4.52
CA ILE A 345 -21.00 3.02 3.84
C ILE A 345 -20.09 3.51 2.72
N THR A 346 -18.76 3.60 2.96
CA THR A 346 -17.79 3.98 1.92
C THR A 346 -17.81 3.01 0.74
N SER A 347 -17.87 1.70 0.98
CA SER A 347 -17.90 0.69 -0.09
C SER A 347 -19.17 0.78 -0.94
N ARG A 348 -20.31 1.13 -0.34
CA ARG A 348 -21.60 1.27 -1.05
C ARG A 348 -21.72 2.61 -1.78
N THR A 349 -21.32 3.70 -1.13
CA THR A 349 -21.53 5.06 -1.64
C THR A 349 -20.36 5.60 -2.46
N GLY A 350 -19.15 5.08 -2.26
CA GLY A 350 -17.93 5.61 -2.82
C GLY A 350 -17.44 6.90 -2.13
N ARG A 351 -18.19 7.45 -1.18
CA ARG A 351 -17.86 8.68 -0.45
C ARG A 351 -17.10 8.34 0.83
N TYR A 352 -15.89 8.85 0.96
CA TYR A 352 -15.04 8.58 2.12
C TYR A 352 -14.68 9.84 2.93
N LYS A 353 -14.72 11.04 2.33
CA LYS A 353 -14.30 12.31 2.95
C LYS A 353 -15.13 12.67 4.19
N ILE A 354 -16.40 12.32 4.23
CA ILE A 354 -17.29 12.66 5.34
C ILE A 354 -16.86 12.01 6.66
N PHE A 355 -16.26 10.81 6.61
CA PHE A 355 -15.91 10.05 7.81
C PHE A 355 -14.75 10.65 8.60
N PRO A 356 -13.60 11.09 8.02
CA PRO A 356 -12.59 11.80 8.77
C PRO A 356 -13.12 13.10 9.39
N ILE A 357 -13.97 13.84 8.68
CA ILE A 357 -14.56 15.07 9.19
C ILE A 357 -15.44 14.77 10.41
N LEU A 358 -16.38 13.83 10.29
CA LEU A 358 -17.24 13.42 11.40
C LEU A 358 -16.43 12.81 12.54
N GLY A 359 -15.44 11.98 12.20
CA GLY A 359 -14.59 11.31 13.18
C GLY A 359 -13.79 12.29 14.04
N ILE A 360 -13.15 13.28 13.43
CA ILE A 360 -12.42 14.29 14.20
C ILE A 360 -13.37 15.15 15.01
N ALA A 361 -14.55 15.49 14.48
CA ALA A 361 -15.56 16.24 15.24
C ALA A 361 -16.01 15.47 16.51
N LEU A 362 -16.20 14.14 16.39
CA LEU A 362 -16.50 13.28 17.53
C LEU A 362 -15.34 13.22 18.53
N MET A 363 -14.10 13.13 18.06
CA MET A 363 -12.91 13.14 18.94
C MET A 363 -12.78 14.48 19.69
N VAL A 364 -12.96 15.61 19.00
CA VAL A 364 -12.95 16.94 19.62
C VAL A 364 -14.05 17.04 20.66
N GLY A 365 -15.28 16.62 20.30
CA GLY A 365 -16.42 16.62 21.21
C GLY A 365 -16.18 15.77 22.47
N ALA A 366 -15.62 14.55 22.30
CA ALA A 366 -15.28 13.66 23.40
C ALA A 366 -14.24 14.28 24.34
N MET A 367 -13.17 14.87 23.79
CA MET A 367 -12.12 15.52 24.58
C MET A 367 -12.64 16.77 25.32
N LEU A 368 -13.53 17.56 24.70
CA LEU A 368 -14.19 18.69 25.36
C LEU A 368 -15.13 18.21 26.48
N LEU A 369 -15.92 17.18 26.27
CA LEU A 369 -16.75 16.57 27.31
C LEU A 369 -15.87 16.03 28.44
N MET A 370 -14.76 15.37 28.15
CA MET A 370 -13.81 14.95 29.18
C MET A 370 -13.23 16.14 29.95
N HIS A 371 -12.89 17.25 29.27
CA HIS A 371 -12.40 18.44 29.96
C HIS A 371 -13.44 19.06 30.95
N PHE A 372 -14.70 19.19 30.53
CA PHE A 372 -15.70 19.89 31.31
C PHE A 372 -16.44 19.04 32.34
N ARG A 373 -16.48 17.69 32.10
CA ARG A 373 -17.31 16.79 32.93
C ARG A 373 -16.51 15.81 33.78
N VAL A 374 -15.25 15.49 33.39
CA VAL A 374 -14.47 14.55 34.19
C VAL A 374 -13.98 15.21 35.46
N THR A 375 -14.37 14.61 36.58
CA THR A 375 -13.94 14.94 37.93
C THR A 375 -13.54 13.66 38.65
N VAL A 376 -13.02 13.77 39.88
CA VAL A 376 -12.67 12.60 40.71
C VAL A 376 -13.90 11.72 41.00
N ASP A 377 -15.06 12.33 41.07
CA ASP A 377 -16.33 11.66 41.44
C ASP A 377 -17.19 11.34 40.19
N ILE A 378 -16.59 11.30 38.97
CA ILE A 378 -17.34 10.99 37.74
C ILE A 378 -17.86 9.57 37.76
N ASP A 379 -19.09 9.35 37.32
CA ASP A 379 -19.66 8.04 37.14
C ASP A 379 -18.97 7.33 35.98
N LEU A 380 -18.57 6.07 36.16
CA LEU A 380 -17.87 5.27 35.12
C LEU A 380 -18.66 5.18 33.82
N TRP A 381 -20.00 5.11 33.85
CA TRP A 381 -20.81 5.06 32.64
C TRP A 381 -20.72 6.31 31.78
N GLU A 382 -20.55 7.52 32.42
CA GLU A 382 -20.31 8.76 31.67
C GLU A 382 -18.93 8.72 30.99
N LEU A 383 -17.90 8.29 31.71
CA LEU A 383 -16.55 8.15 31.17
C LEU A 383 -16.52 7.12 30.02
N ASP A 384 -17.21 5.99 30.18
CA ASP A 384 -17.37 4.95 29.14
C ASP A 384 -18.01 5.52 27.86
N LEU A 385 -19.03 6.38 28.02
CA LEU A 385 -19.69 7.05 26.89
C LEU A 385 -18.72 7.98 26.13
N TYR A 386 -17.91 8.75 26.87
CA TYR A 386 -16.93 9.66 26.26
C TYR A 386 -15.80 8.89 25.60
N MET A 387 -15.34 7.79 26.21
CA MET A 387 -14.37 6.87 25.61
C MET A 387 -14.91 6.20 24.34
N ALA A 388 -16.16 5.75 24.35
CA ALA A 388 -16.82 5.19 23.18
C ALA A 388 -16.95 6.23 22.05
N MET A 389 -17.31 7.48 22.38
CA MET A 389 -17.41 8.57 21.42
C MET A 389 -16.05 8.92 20.80
N PHE A 390 -14.97 8.94 21.61
CA PHE A 390 -13.61 9.12 21.12
C PHE A 390 -13.19 7.96 20.21
N GLY A 391 -13.51 6.73 20.60
CA GLY A 391 -13.28 5.52 19.80
C GLY A 391 -14.02 5.54 18.46
N LEU A 392 -15.30 5.94 18.45
CA LEU A 392 -16.07 6.11 17.22
C LEU A 392 -15.40 7.10 16.27
N GLY A 393 -14.88 8.21 16.81
CA GLY A 393 -14.13 9.19 16.05
C GLY A 393 -12.87 8.61 15.41
N LEU A 394 -12.07 7.88 16.19
CA LEU A 394 -10.86 7.20 15.71
C LEU A 394 -11.16 6.18 14.62
N GLY A 395 -12.18 5.34 14.82
CA GLY A 395 -12.58 4.33 13.83
C GLY A 395 -12.97 4.92 12.47
N CYS A 396 -13.63 6.08 12.47
CA CYS A 396 -13.96 6.82 11.25
C CYS A 396 -12.70 7.36 10.53
N CYS A 397 -11.66 7.77 11.27
CA CYS A 397 -10.47 8.42 10.70
C CYS A 397 -9.44 7.42 10.17
N MET A 398 -9.15 6.36 10.94
CA MET A 398 -7.99 5.49 10.68
C MET A 398 -8.00 4.86 9.30
N GLN A 399 -9.16 4.37 8.85
CA GLN A 399 -9.29 3.62 7.60
C GLN A 399 -9.40 4.55 6.39
N THR A 400 -10.18 5.60 6.54
CA THR A 400 -10.54 6.48 5.43
C THR A 400 -9.39 7.35 4.96
N LEU A 401 -8.47 7.75 5.87
CA LEU A 401 -7.27 8.50 5.50
C LEU A 401 -6.27 7.64 4.72
N VAL A 402 -6.04 6.39 5.15
CA VAL A 402 -5.19 5.45 4.41
C VAL A 402 -5.79 5.16 3.03
N LEU A 403 -7.11 4.95 2.95
CA LEU A 403 -7.83 4.76 1.70
C LEU A 403 -7.68 5.97 0.77
N ALA A 404 -7.79 7.19 1.30
CA ALA A 404 -7.62 8.43 0.53
C ALA A 404 -6.22 8.52 -0.10
N VAL A 405 -5.17 8.21 0.68
CA VAL A 405 -3.78 8.18 0.20
C VAL A 405 -3.62 7.14 -0.91
N GLN A 406 -4.04 5.91 -0.65
CA GLN A 406 -3.91 4.80 -1.61
C GLN A 406 -4.68 5.02 -2.90
N ASN A 407 -5.82 5.74 -2.84
CA ASN A 407 -6.61 6.08 -4.02
C ASN A 407 -6.01 7.23 -4.83
N ALA A 408 -5.24 8.12 -4.19
CA ALA A 408 -4.68 9.31 -4.80
C ALA A 408 -3.34 9.11 -5.51
N VAL A 409 -2.63 8.00 -5.23
CA VAL A 409 -1.29 7.72 -5.78
C VAL A 409 -1.33 6.65 -6.86
N PRO A 410 -0.39 6.64 -7.83
CA PRO A 410 -0.23 5.55 -8.79
C PRO A 410 0.00 4.20 -8.08
N ALA A 411 -0.40 3.09 -8.73
CA ALA A 411 -0.27 1.75 -8.13
C ALA A 411 1.19 1.38 -7.83
N ARG A 412 2.13 1.87 -8.63
CA ARG A 412 3.59 1.68 -8.44
C ARG A 412 4.13 2.29 -7.14
N ASP A 413 3.49 3.35 -6.61
CA ASP A 413 3.94 4.09 -5.42
C ASP A 413 3.13 3.72 -4.17
N MET A 414 2.24 2.73 -4.26
CA MET A 414 1.28 2.40 -3.20
C MET A 414 1.96 1.97 -1.90
N GLY A 415 3.06 1.22 -1.99
CA GLY A 415 3.83 0.77 -0.83
C GLY A 415 4.45 1.94 -0.08
N VAL A 416 5.20 2.77 -0.79
CA VAL A 416 5.83 3.97 -0.21
C VAL A 416 4.78 4.92 0.36
N ALA A 417 3.69 5.19 -0.36
CA ALA A 417 2.67 6.13 0.09
C ALA A 417 1.91 5.62 1.34
N THR A 418 1.60 4.31 1.40
CA THR A 418 0.94 3.70 2.57
C THR A 418 1.87 3.69 3.79
N ALA A 419 3.12 3.30 3.58
CA ALA A 419 4.13 3.31 4.64
C ALA A 419 4.40 4.73 5.14
N SER A 420 4.49 5.73 4.24
CA SER A 420 4.64 7.14 4.60
C SER A 420 3.47 7.66 5.44
N SER A 421 2.23 7.35 5.05
CA SER A 421 1.05 7.74 5.82
C SER A 421 1.05 7.13 7.23
N THR A 422 1.46 5.87 7.36
CA THR A 422 1.61 5.19 8.64
C THR A 422 2.73 5.80 9.48
N PHE A 423 3.88 6.08 8.85
CA PHE A 423 5.02 6.74 9.44
C PHE A 423 4.67 8.12 10.02
N PHE A 424 4.04 9.00 9.26
CA PHE A 424 3.64 10.32 9.74
C PHE A 424 2.68 10.24 10.93
N ARG A 425 1.76 9.29 10.91
CA ARG A 425 0.85 9.05 12.04
C ARG A 425 1.59 8.55 13.28
N GLN A 426 2.58 7.65 13.12
CA GLN A 426 3.40 7.17 14.23
C GLN A 426 4.29 8.26 14.83
N VAL A 427 4.95 9.06 13.97
CA VAL A 427 5.73 10.24 14.42
C VAL A 427 4.84 11.18 15.23
N GLY A 428 3.64 11.50 14.70
CA GLY A 428 2.66 12.31 15.41
C GLY A 428 2.28 11.68 16.74
N GLY A 429 2.04 10.37 16.76
CA GLY A 429 1.69 9.62 17.96
C GLY A 429 2.77 9.71 19.06
N THR A 430 4.02 9.44 18.70
CA THR A 430 5.15 9.51 19.64
C THR A 430 5.31 10.94 20.21
N LEU A 431 5.29 11.94 19.33
CA LEU A 431 5.36 13.35 19.75
C LEU A 431 4.19 13.73 20.64
N GLY A 432 2.96 13.32 20.27
CA GLY A 432 1.77 13.62 21.05
C GLY A 432 1.81 13.02 22.45
N THR A 433 2.15 11.74 22.56
CA THR A 433 2.31 11.08 23.87
C THR A 433 3.32 11.80 24.74
N ALA A 434 4.51 12.11 24.21
CA ALA A 434 5.56 12.79 24.95
C ALA A 434 5.13 14.20 25.40
N ILE A 435 4.52 15.00 24.50
CA ILE A 435 4.07 16.37 24.80
C ILE A 435 2.96 16.35 25.85
N PHE A 436 1.94 15.51 25.67
CA PHE A 436 0.78 15.53 26.57
C PHE A 436 1.12 14.98 27.96
N LEU A 437 1.93 13.91 28.06
CA LEU A 437 2.42 13.44 29.33
C LEU A 437 3.30 14.49 30.02
N SER A 438 4.17 15.17 29.27
CA SER A 438 4.97 16.28 29.81
C SER A 438 4.09 17.39 30.37
N ILE A 439 2.99 17.75 29.71
CA ILE A 439 2.03 18.73 30.19
C ILE A 439 1.39 18.26 31.51
N VAL A 440 0.88 17.02 31.56
CA VAL A 440 0.31 16.46 32.80
C VAL A 440 1.30 16.58 33.94
N PHE A 441 2.49 16.04 33.77
CA PHE A 441 3.48 15.98 34.84
C PHE A 441 4.09 17.33 35.20
N SER A 442 4.11 18.31 34.28
CA SER A 442 4.55 19.68 34.60
C SER A 442 3.52 20.51 35.37
N THR A 443 2.24 20.19 35.19
CA THR A 443 1.14 20.94 35.80
C THR A 443 0.57 20.31 37.08
N VAL A 444 0.76 18.97 37.22
CA VAL A 444 0.16 18.20 38.33
C VAL A 444 0.62 18.68 39.71
N GLY A 445 1.90 19.05 39.87
CA GLY A 445 2.42 19.55 41.14
C GLY A 445 1.75 20.82 41.61
N ASP A 446 1.55 21.79 40.70
CA ASP A 446 0.87 23.04 40.97
C ASP A 446 -0.63 22.80 41.27
N LYS A 447 -1.27 21.89 40.50
CA LYS A 447 -2.66 21.52 40.69
C LYS A 447 -2.91 20.80 42.01
N ILE A 448 -2.01 19.88 42.41
CA ILE A 448 -2.07 19.26 43.75
C ILE A 448 -1.94 20.32 44.85
N SER A 449 -0.98 21.24 44.71
CA SER A 449 -0.80 22.32 45.68
C SER A 449 -2.03 23.23 45.80
N GLU A 450 -2.70 23.52 44.69
CA GLU A 450 -3.97 24.28 44.64
C GLU A 450 -5.11 23.48 45.27
N ALA A 451 -5.22 22.20 45.01
CA ALA A 451 -6.20 21.29 45.59
C ALA A 451 -6.04 21.17 47.12
N PHE A 452 -4.79 21.09 47.63
CA PHE A 452 -4.52 21.09 49.06
C PHE A 452 -4.92 22.41 49.73
N ARG A 453 -4.62 23.56 49.10
CA ARG A 453 -5.05 24.86 49.60
C ARG A 453 -6.58 24.95 49.68
N SER A 454 -7.27 24.46 48.68
CA SER A 454 -8.74 24.43 48.66
C SER A 454 -9.30 23.46 49.73
N ALA A 455 -8.72 22.27 49.86
CA ALA A 455 -9.09 21.26 50.83
C ALA A 455 -8.87 21.70 52.26
N ALA A 456 -7.84 22.48 52.57
CA ALA A 456 -7.56 23.04 53.89
C ALA A 456 -8.70 23.91 54.45
N GLY A 457 -9.56 24.47 53.55
CA GLY A 457 -10.80 25.19 53.91
C GLY A 457 -11.97 24.28 54.29
N THR A 458 -11.95 22.98 53.90
CA THR A 458 -13.08 22.07 54.08
C THR A 458 -13.13 21.46 55.48
N PRO A 459 -14.33 21.25 56.07
CA PRO A 459 -14.47 20.61 57.38
C PRO A 459 -13.95 19.18 57.42
N GLU A 460 -14.11 18.42 56.29
CA GLU A 460 -13.71 17.03 56.15
C GLU A 460 -12.21 16.85 56.23
N PHE A 461 -11.44 17.66 55.52
CA PHE A 461 -9.98 17.59 55.55
C PHE A 461 -9.40 18.00 56.88
N ARG A 462 -9.99 19.05 57.55
CA ARG A 462 -9.57 19.42 58.88
C ARG A 462 -9.88 18.33 59.93
N ALA A 463 -11.03 17.69 59.81
CA ALA A 463 -11.36 16.54 60.65
C ALA A 463 -10.37 15.38 60.50
N ALA A 464 -9.93 15.09 59.24
CA ALA A 464 -8.91 14.08 58.96
C ALA A 464 -7.56 14.44 59.61
N LEU A 465 -7.12 15.68 59.52
CA LEU A 465 -5.91 16.16 60.20
C LEU A 465 -5.99 16.14 61.74
N ALA A 466 -7.19 16.28 62.31
CA ALA A 466 -7.41 16.23 63.75
C ALA A 466 -7.60 14.79 64.28
N ASP A 467 -7.87 13.82 63.43
CA ASP A 467 -8.14 12.43 63.76
C ASP A 467 -6.88 11.70 64.28
N PRO A 468 -6.85 11.24 65.54
CA PRO A 468 -5.70 10.52 66.09
C PRO A 468 -5.35 9.22 65.31
N ALA A 469 -6.35 8.53 64.75
CA ALA A 469 -6.14 7.33 63.97
C ALA A 469 -5.35 7.63 62.66
N VAL A 470 -5.71 8.71 61.99
CA VAL A 470 -5.02 9.18 60.78
C VAL A 470 -3.58 9.62 61.06
N ARG A 471 -3.36 10.28 62.22
CA ARG A 471 -2.02 10.73 62.63
C ARG A 471 -1.08 9.65 63.05
N SER A 472 -1.62 8.55 63.65
CA SER A 472 -0.81 7.44 64.14
C SER A 472 -0.51 6.39 63.07
N ASP A 473 -1.17 6.43 61.93
CA ASP A 473 -0.95 5.50 60.84
C ASP A 473 0.34 5.81 60.10
N PRO A 474 1.32 4.87 60.05
CA PRO A 474 2.58 5.02 59.35
C PRO A 474 2.41 5.34 57.83
N ALA A 475 1.34 4.84 57.24
CA ALA A 475 1.05 5.08 55.82
C ALA A 475 0.82 6.56 55.52
N ASN A 476 0.25 7.32 56.48
CA ASN A 476 -0.04 8.77 56.31
C ASN A 476 1.16 9.65 56.62
N ALA A 477 2.22 9.13 57.25
CA ALA A 477 3.37 9.92 57.72
C ALA A 477 4.08 10.72 56.62
N PRO A 478 4.29 10.23 55.39
CA PRO A 478 4.90 11.02 54.31
C PRO A 478 4.09 12.26 53.93
N VAL A 479 2.77 12.14 53.86
CA VAL A 479 1.85 13.24 53.49
C VAL A 479 1.76 14.23 54.63
N LEU A 480 1.62 13.79 55.87
CA LEU A 480 1.60 14.62 57.05
C LEU A 480 2.92 15.39 57.27
N GLY A 481 4.07 14.71 56.98
CA GLY A 481 5.37 15.37 56.99
C GLY A 481 5.54 16.45 55.94
N ALA A 482 5.07 16.18 54.72
CA ALA A 482 5.10 17.16 53.65
C ALA A 482 4.20 18.38 53.91
N LEU A 483 3.05 18.19 54.55
CA LEU A 483 2.15 19.28 54.94
C LEU A 483 2.71 20.17 56.08
N ASN A 484 3.55 19.61 56.95
CA ASN A 484 4.19 20.34 58.06
C ASN A 484 5.47 21.08 57.65
N SER A 485 6.02 20.81 56.47
CA SER A 485 7.18 21.52 55.93
C SER A 485 6.72 22.87 55.34
N GLU A 486 7.43 23.98 55.68
CA GLU A 486 7.13 25.32 55.15
C GLU A 486 7.15 25.45 53.61
N ALA A 487 7.62 24.42 52.94
CA ALA A 487 7.55 24.25 51.50
C ALA A 487 6.39 23.32 51.14
N GLY A 488 5.15 23.77 51.25
CA GLY A 488 3.98 23.03 50.70
C GLY A 488 4.07 22.64 49.22
N ALA A 489 5.15 23.04 48.60
CA ALA A 489 5.55 22.63 47.25
C ALA A 489 6.20 21.23 47.20
N GLY A 490 6.67 20.65 48.32
CA GLY A 490 7.36 19.34 48.34
C GLY A 490 6.42 18.14 48.31
N ALA A 491 5.15 18.28 48.68
CA ALA A 491 4.18 17.20 48.68
C ALA A 491 3.85 16.69 47.27
N GLY A 492 3.97 17.54 46.25
CA GLY A 492 3.71 17.17 44.86
C GLY A 492 4.85 16.37 44.17
N SER A 493 6.10 16.60 44.60
CA SER A 493 7.26 15.98 43.91
C SER A 493 7.45 14.48 44.21
N GLY A 494 7.08 14.02 45.43
CA GLY A 494 7.16 12.64 45.84
C GLY A 494 6.15 11.76 45.09
N VAL A 495 4.97 12.29 44.80
CA VAL A 495 3.86 11.57 44.11
C VAL A 495 4.20 11.31 42.66
N LEU A 496 5.06 12.12 42.04
CA LEU A 496 5.49 11.95 40.66
C LEU A 496 6.36 10.71 40.46
N ASN A 497 7.01 10.22 41.50
CA ASN A 497 7.88 9.07 41.44
C ASN A 497 7.17 7.75 41.81
N ASP A 498 6.20 7.80 42.71
CA ASP A 498 5.39 6.63 43.10
C ASP A 498 4.00 7.06 43.52
N SER A 499 2.97 6.63 42.81
CA SER A 499 1.56 6.89 43.14
C SER A 499 0.90 5.77 43.95
N SER A 500 1.61 4.67 44.22
CA SER A 500 1.05 3.49 44.88
C SER A 500 0.62 3.78 46.34
N PHE A 501 1.29 4.73 47.02
CA PHE A 501 0.93 5.13 48.37
C PHE A 501 -0.47 5.74 48.48
N LEU A 502 -1.02 6.29 47.36
CA LEU A 502 -2.37 6.87 47.33
C LEU A 502 -3.47 5.88 47.69
N GLN A 503 -3.21 4.58 47.46
CA GLN A 503 -4.14 3.49 47.83
C GLN A 503 -4.01 3.06 49.31
N SER A 504 -2.90 3.39 49.95
CA SER A 504 -2.61 3.01 51.33
C SER A 504 -2.92 4.08 52.37
N ILE A 505 -3.05 5.37 51.95
CA ILE A 505 -3.33 6.49 52.84
C ILE A 505 -4.84 6.68 53.06
N ASP A 506 -5.21 7.47 54.11
CA ASP A 506 -6.62 7.80 54.36
C ASP A 506 -7.26 8.50 53.16
N PRO A 507 -8.45 8.05 52.68
CA PRO A 507 -9.11 8.64 51.49
C PRO A 507 -9.30 10.13 51.53
N ARG A 508 -9.48 10.71 52.73
CA ARG A 508 -9.64 12.17 52.93
C ARG A 508 -8.31 12.90 52.65
N LEU A 509 -7.16 12.28 52.93
CA LEU A 509 -5.84 12.84 52.62
C LEU A 509 -5.44 12.58 51.19
N ALA A 510 -5.90 11.46 50.57
CA ALA A 510 -5.69 11.14 49.17
C ALA A 510 -6.45 12.09 48.22
N ARG A 511 -7.65 12.52 48.59
CA ARG A 511 -8.55 13.30 47.72
C ARG A 511 -7.90 14.54 47.07
N PRO A 512 -7.13 15.42 47.74
CA PRO A 512 -6.45 16.53 47.09
C PRO A 512 -5.46 16.11 45.99
N PHE A 513 -4.76 15.01 46.14
CA PHE A 513 -3.88 14.44 45.10
C PHE A 513 -4.70 14.01 43.90
N LEU A 514 -5.78 13.28 44.10
CA LEU A 514 -6.66 12.79 43.03
C LEU A 514 -7.31 13.97 42.28
N VAL A 515 -7.72 15.03 43.00
CA VAL A 515 -8.24 16.26 42.37
C VAL A 515 -7.19 16.94 41.53
N GLY A 516 -5.97 17.11 42.03
CA GLY A 516 -4.87 17.73 41.29
C GLY A 516 -4.50 16.94 40.03
N PHE A 517 -4.45 15.60 40.10
CA PHE A 517 -4.27 14.75 38.92
C PHE A 517 -5.41 14.88 37.93
N SER A 518 -6.65 14.80 38.38
CA SER A 518 -7.83 14.97 37.55
C SER A 518 -7.83 16.31 36.81
N GLU A 519 -7.57 17.45 37.50
CA GLU A 519 -7.49 18.77 36.89
C GLU A 519 -6.36 18.93 35.89
N SER A 520 -5.18 18.33 36.16
CA SER A 520 -4.06 18.32 35.21
C SER A 520 -4.40 17.54 33.96
N MET A 521 -5.05 16.38 34.10
CA MET A 521 -5.47 15.55 32.97
C MET A 521 -6.60 16.22 32.17
N THR A 522 -7.57 16.84 32.81
CA THR A 522 -8.67 17.55 32.13
C THR A 522 -8.16 18.77 31.36
N LEU A 523 -7.16 19.49 31.88
CA LEU A 523 -6.46 20.53 31.12
C LEU A 523 -5.79 19.97 29.87
N THR A 524 -5.15 18.81 29.99
CA THR A 524 -4.51 18.14 28.85
C THR A 524 -5.52 17.67 27.82
N PHE A 525 -6.71 17.19 28.22
CA PHE A 525 -7.80 16.86 27.28
C PHE A 525 -8.25 18.10 26.48
N LEU A 526 -8.27 19.28 27.07
CA LEU A 526 -8.54 20.53 26.33
C LEU A 526 -7.48 20.80 25.27
N ILE A 527 -6.22 20.63 25.61
CA ILE A 527 -5.12 20.86 24.66
C ILE A 527 -5.18 19.83 23.51
N VAL A 528 -5.48 18.56 23.82
CA VAL A 528 -5.73 17.51 22.79
C VAL A 528 -6.91 17.92 21.91
N ALA A 529 -7.99 18.45 22.47
CA ALA A 529 -9.14 18.92 21.70
C ALA A 529 -8.76 20.06 20.74
N CYS A 530 -7.93 21.01 21.18
CA CYS A 530 -7.42 22.11 20.34
C CYS A 530 -6.55 21.59 19.19
N VAL A 531 -5.67 20.62 19.46
CA VAL A 531 -4.84 19.96 18.44
C VAL A 531 -5.73 19.24 17.44
N LEU A 532 -6.72 18.48 17.89
CA LEU A 532 -7.68 17.80 17.01
C LEU A 532 -8.56 18.79 16.23
N ALA A 533 -8.91 19.93 16.79
CA ALA A 533 -9.63 20.99 16.06
C ALA A 533 -8.78 21.53 14.89
N LEU A 534 -7.46 21.63 15.05
CA LEU A 534 -6.56 21.96 13.94
C LEU A 534 -6.61 20.85 12.85
N ALA A 535 -6.60 19.58 13.24
CA ALA A 535 -6.78 18.47 12.30
C ALA A 535 -8.11 18.56 11.55
N PHE A 536 -9.20 18.94 12.25
CA PHE A 536 -10.52 19.16 11.64
C PHE A 536 -10.44 20.17 10.51
N VAL A 537 -9.81 21.33 10.76
CA VAL A 537 -9.62 22.37 9.74
C VAL A 537 -8.80 21.83 8.56
N VAL A 538 -7.69 21.12 8.82
CA VAL A 538 -6.83 20.55 7.75
C VAL A 538 -7.60 19.55 6.88
N VAL A 539 -8.40 18.68 7.47
CA VAL A 539 -9.13 17.63 6.72
C VAL A 539 -10.24 18.22 5.83
N LEU A 540 -10.79 19.39 6.15
CA LEU A 540 -11.75 20.05 5.27
C LEU A 540 -11.18 20.33 3.87
N PHE A 541 -9.87 20.56 3.75
CA PHE A 541 -9.19 20.81 2.49
C PHE A 541 -8.84 19.55 1.68
N VAL A 542 -9.06 18.35 2.22
CA VAL A 542 -8.88 17.11 1.47
C VAL A 542 -9.85 17.07 0.31
N LYS A 543 -9.33 16.89 -0.92
CA LYS A 543 -10.18 16.68 -2.11
C LYS A 543 -10.65 15.24 -2.16
N GLU A 544 -11.95 15.03 -2.34
CA GLU A 544 -12.52 13.70 -2.56
C GLU A 544 -12.30 13.29 -4.01
N LEU A 545 -11.67 12.14 -4.20
CA LEU A 545 -11.45 11.53 -5.51
C LEU A 545 -12.36 10.30 -5.64
N PRO A 546 -12.95 10.03 -6.81
CA PRO A 546 -13.72 8.81 -7.02
C PRO A 546 -12.87 7.58 -6.74
N LEU A 547 -13.44 6.60 -6.02
CA LEU A 547 -12.73 5.39 -5.67
C LEU A 547 -12.49 4.51 -6.89
N ARG A 548 -11.26 4.05 -7.05
CA ARG A 548 -10.89 3.09 -8.10
C ARG A 548 -11.58 1.75 -7.85
N THR A 549 -12.01 1.11 -8.94
CA THR A 549 -12.65 -0.22 -8.92
C THR A 549 -11.66 -1.36 -9.08
N MET A 550 -10.42 -1.07 -9.50
CA MET A 550 -9.36 -2.06 -9.70
C MET A 550 -8.49 -2.21 -8.46
N SER A 551 -8.02 -3.43 -8.18
CA SER A 551 -7.02 -3.70 -7.14
C SER A 551 -5.66 -3.13 -7.53
N GLY A 552 -4.71 -3.06 -6.58
CA GLY A 552 -3.34 -2.61 -6.87
C GLY A 552 -2.63 -3.47 -7.91
N ILE A 553 -2.86 -4.80 -7.88
CA ILE A 553 -2.31 -5.73 -8.89
C ILE A 553 -2.91 -5.46 -10.26
N GLN A 554 -4.23 -5.34 -10.36
CA GLN A 554 -4.93 -5.04 -11.61
C GLN A 554 -4.53 -3.68 -12.18
N ALA A 555 -4.38 -2.66 -11.31
CA ALA A 555 -3.95 -1.33 -11.72
C ALA A 555 -2.50 -1.32 -12.25
N ARG A 556 -1.58 -2.10 -11.63
CA ARG A 556 -0.21 -2.26 -12.13
C ARG A 556 -0.19 -2.99 -13.47
N ALA A 557 -0.95 -4.07 -13.59
CA ALA A 557 -1.07 -4.81 -14.85
C ALA A 557 -1.65 -3.92 -15.98
N ALA A 558 -2.63 -3.06 -15.65
CA ALA A 558 -3.18 -2.09 -16.59
C ALA A 558 -2.21 -0.96 -16.93
N GLU A 559 -1.44 -0.45 -15.96
CA GLU A 559 -0.36 0.52 -16.21
C GLU A 559 0.74 -0.10 -17.09
N GLU A 560 1.11 -1.36 -16.86
CA GLU A 560 2.10 -2.10 -17.66
C GLU A 560 1.58 -2.43 -19.06
N ALA A 561 0.27 -2.67 -19.22
CA ALA A 561 -0.39 -2.87 -20.51
C ALA A 561 -0.66 -1.57 -21.28
N GLY A 562 -0.31 -0.40 -20.74
CA GLY A 562 -0.51 0.90 -21.40
C GLY A 562 -1.98 1.38 -21.43
N ALA A 563 -2.88 0.70 -20.74
CA ALA A 563 -4.28 1.11 -20.63
C ALA A 563 -4.42 2.18 -19.54
N ALA A 564 -4.82 3.40 -19.92
CA ALA A 564 -5.23 4.41 -18.95
C ALA A 564 -6.42 3.88 -18.11
N PRO A 565 -6.47 4.08 -16.78
CA PRO A 565 -7.61 3.68 -15.98
C PRO A 565 -8.87 4.40 -16.48
N ALA A 566 -9.89 3.65 -16.88
CA ALA A 566 -11.17 4.21 -17.28
C ALA A 566 -11.74 5.05 -16.12
N PRO A 567 -12.22 6.28 -16.36
CA PRO A 567 -12.92 7.05 -15.35
C PRO A 567 -14.17 6.26 -14.93
N GLY A 568 -14.35 6.10 -13.62
CA GLY A 568 -15.52 5.43 -13.06
C GLY A 568 -16.81 6.06 -13.58
N PRO A 569 -17.92 5.30 -13.65
CA PRO A 569 -19.18 5.78 -14.19
C PRO A 569 -19.64 7.03 -13.44
N LEU A 570 -19.78 8.12 -14.17
CA LEU A 570 -20.42 9.34 -13.68
C LEU A 570 -21.88 8.99 -13.40
N THR A 571 -22.25 8.93 -12.15
CA THR A 571 -23.67 8.91 -11.75
C THR A 571 -24.26 10.26 -12.10
N SER A 572 -24.93 10.33 -13.24
CA SER A 572 -25.78 11.46 -13.62
C SER A 572 -27.02 11.46 -12.71
N THR A 573 -27.05 12.33 -11.74
CA THR A 573 -28.27 12.88 -11.13
C THR A 573 -28.36 14.32 -11.62
N ASP A 574 -29.13 14.49 -12.66
CA ASP A 574 -30.02 15.59 -13.01
C ASP A 574 -30.18 15.64 -14.55
N ALA A 575 -31.25 15.04 -15.03
CA ALA A 575 -31.78 15.34 -16.34
C ALA A 575 -33.30 15.32 -16.24
N SER A 576 -33.88 16.51 -16.25
CA SER A 576 -35.26 16.74 -16.64
C SER A 576 -35.49 16.34 -18.09
N PRO A 577 -36.66 15.84 -18.46
CA PRO A 577 -36.91 15.31 -19.79
C PRO A 577 -37.26 16.43 -20.78
N GLY A 578 -36.55 16.48 -21.89
CA GLY A 578 -36.90 17.27 -23.07
C GLY A 578 -36.72 16.43 -24.34
N PRO A 579 -37.34 16.74 -25.49
CA PRO A 579 -38.04 15.76 -26.30
C PRO A 579 -37.21 15.04 -27.36
N THR A 580 -37.67 13.84 -27.66
CA THR A 580 -37.40 12.95 -28.80
C THR A 580 -36.86 13.62 -30.08
N ALA A 581 -35.70 13.16 -30.55
CA ALA A 581 -35.30 13.23 -31.93
C ALA A 581 -34.72 11.88 -32.40
N GLN A 582 -35.32 11.40 -33.46
CA GLN A 582 -35.17 10.13 -34.14
C GLN A 582 -33.72 9.86 -34.63
N GLN A 583 -33.33 8.60 -34.55
CA GLN A 583 -32.22 8.00 -35.31
C GLN A 583 -32.53 8.08 -36.81
N PRO A 584 -31.54 8.20 -37.69
CA PRO A 584 -31.61 7.65 -39.02
C PRO A 584 -30.62 6.50 -39.21
N ALA A 585 -31.19 5.49 -39.87
CA ALA A 585 -30.56 4.24 -40.25
C ALA A 585 -29.53 4.43 -41.37
N LEU A 586 -28.60 3.50 -41.38
CA LEU A 586 -27.69 3.16 -42.51
C LEU A 586 -28.48 2.85 -43.81
N VAL A 587 -28.06 3.47 -44.90
CA VAL A 587 -28.08 2.84 -46.24
C VAL A 587 -26.96 3.44 -47.07
N GLY A 588 -26.28 2.55 -47.80
CA GLY A 588 -25.05 2.73 -48.49
C GLY A 588 -25.12 3.33 -49.93
N ALA A 589 -23.95 3.42 -50.41
CA ALA A 589 -23.45 3.34 -51.78
C ALA A 589 -24.04 4.24 -52.87
N GLY A 590 -23.16 4.87 -53.59
CA GLY A 590 -23.40 5.22 -55.00
C GLY A 590 -22.77 6.50 -55.48
N ALA A 591 -21.87 6.33 -56.38
CA ALA A 591 -21.11 7.25 -57.20
C ALA A 591 -21.91 8.36 -57.88
N GLY A 592 -21.24 9.44 -58.21
CA GLY A 592 -21.50 10.15 -59.45
C GLY A 592 -21.65 11.66 -59.36
N ASN A 593 -20.68 12.32 -59.88
CA ASN A 593 -20.66 13.51 -60.72
C ASN A 593 -21.63 14.69 -60.52
N GLY A 594 -21.04 15.83 -60.41
CA GLY A 594 -21.37 16.87 -61.39
C GLY A 594 -22.08 18.12 -60.87
N TYR A 595 -21.41 19.25 -61.09
CA TYR A 595 -21.84 20.56 -61.45
C TYR A 595 -22.58 21.49 -60.48
N ALA A 596 -21.89 22.54 -60.24
CA ALA A 596 -22.14 23.93 -60.53
C ALA A 596 -23.00 24.78 -59.59
N ALA A 597 -22.32 25.79 -59.18
CA ALA A 597 -22.66 27.22 -59.25
C ALA A 597 -23.58 27.86 -58.23
N THR A 598 -23.03 28.84 -57.69
CA THR A 598 -23.33 30.28 -57.51
C THR A 598 -23.76 30.58 -56.08
N ASP A 599 -23.34 31.59 -55.39
CA ASP A 599 -22.84 32.90 -55.63
C ASP A 599 -22.56 33.55 -54.28
N GLY A 600 -21.62 34.43 -54.24
CA GLY A 600 -21.81 35.69 -53.57
C GLY A 600 -20.81 36.05 -52.43
N SER A 601 -19.78 36.68 -52.88
CA SER A 601 -19.18 38.01 -52.54
C SER A 601 -18.03 38.05 -51.50
N ARG A 602 -16.90 38.34 -52.18
CA ARG A 602 -15.91 39.40 -51.89
C ARG A 602 -15.09 39.43 -50.63
N HIS A 603 -13.85 39.04 -50.68
CA HIS A 603 -12.70 39.97 -50.93
C HIS A 603 -11.44 39.15 -51.26
N ALA A 604 -10.96 39.28 -52.43
CA ALA A 604 -9.63 39.00 -52.94
C ALA A 604 -8.82 40.32 -52.93
N PRO A 605 -7.60 40.37 -53.36
CA PRO A 605 -6.53 39.40 -53.48
C PRO A 605 -5.14 39.99 -53.17
N ALA A 606 -4.13 39.16 -53.18
CA ALA A 606 -2.86 39.59 -53.78
C ALA A 606 -2.09 38.40 -54.32
N ALA A 607 -1.76 38.55 -55.55
CA ALA A 607 -1.14 37.72 -56.53
C ALA A 607 0.05 36.86 -56.07
N ALA A 608 0.08 35.61 -56.59
CA ALA A 608 1.28 34.88 -56.84
C ALA A 608 2.16 35.58 -57.87
N THR A 609 3.40 35.74 -57.57
CA THR A 609 4.47 35.88 -58.57
C THR A 609 5.59 34.92 -58.13
N ASP A 610 5.81 33.91 -58.99
CA ASP A 610 7.10 33.22 -59.06
C ASP A 610 8.24 34.26 -59.19
N PRO A 611 9.37 34.00 -58.57
CA PRO A 611 10.59 34.21 -59.28
C PRO A 611 11.55 33.01 -59.27
N ALA A 612 11.96 32.64 -60.43
CA ALA A 612 13.14 31.90 -60.77
C ALA A 612 14.39 32.45 -60.08
N ALA A 613 15.29 31.44 -59.76
CA ALA A 613 16.67 31.56 -59.41
C ALA A 613 17.34 32.90 -59.62
N SER A 614 17.94 33.45 -58.54
CA SER A 614 19.20 34.21 -58.64
C SER A 614 19.91 34.20 -57.29
N ASP A 615 21.19 33.78 -57.29
CA ASP A 615 22.21 34.08 -56.33
C ASP A 615 22.23 35.57 -55.94
N GLY A 616 22.46 35.82 -54.63
CA GLY A 616 22.87 37.20 -54.33
C GLY A 616 22.37 37.65 -52.94
N THR A 617 23.20 37.60 -51.98
CA THR A 617 23.34 38.50 -50.83
C THR A 617 22.38 39.67 -50.78
N GLY A 618 21.32 39.55 -50.01
CA GLY A 618 20.45 40.66 -49.62
C GLY A 618 20.04 40.48 -48.17
N ALA A 619 20.80 41.01 -47.22
CA ALA A 619 20.49 41.07 -45.82
C ALA A 619 19.27 41.98 -45.60
N GLY A 620 18.08 41.39 -45.44
CA GLY A 620 16.93 42.03 -44.81
C GLY A 620 17.24 42.36 -43.36
N SER A 621 17.26 43.64 -43.03
CA SER A 621 17.69 44.17 -41.72
C SER A 621 16.57 44.15 -40.67
N GLY A 622 15.87 43.01 -40.50
CA GLY A 622 14.82 42.87 -39.46
C GLY A 622 14.89 41.53 -38.73
N PRO A 623 14.21 41.42 -37.59
CA PRO A 623 14.14 40.14 -36.80
C PRO A 623 13.47 39.05 -37.67
N GLY A 624 14.05 37.85 -37.62
CA GLY A 624 13.52 36.70 -38.38
C GLY A 624 14.17 35.40 -37.97
N ILE A 625 13.57 34.28 -38.39
CA ILE A 625 14.10 32.94 -38.21
C ILE A 625 14.30 32.27 -39.57
N PHE A 626 15.46 31.66 -39.77
CA PHE A 626 15.76 30.89 -40.98
C PHE A 626 16.61 29.66 -40.62
N GLY A 627 16.54 28.64 -41.42
CA GLY A 627 17.30 27.41 -41.21
C GLY A 627 16.92 26.33 -42.22
N THR A 628 17.36 25.15 -41.92
CA THR A 628 17.05 23.95 -42.71
C THR A 628 16.38 22.87 -41.81
N VAL A 629 15.37 22.24 -42.36
CA VAL A 629 14.81 21.02 -41.79
C VAL A 629 15.46 19.83 -42.48
N HIS A 630 16.15 18.96 -41.72
CA HIS A 630 16.89 17.83 -42.29
C HIS A 630 16.59 16.54 -41.57
N ARG A 631 16.84 15.44 -42.24
CA ARG A 631 16.74 14.07 -41.65
C ARG A 631 18.05 13.70 -40.98
N ALA A 632 18.04 12.55 -40.26
CA ALA A 632 19.22 12.00 -39.55
C ALA A 632 20.41 11.69 -40.51
N ASP A 633 20.15 11.47 -41.81
CA ASP A 633 21.15 11.26 -42.84
C ASP A 633 21.75 12.56 -43.40
N GLY A 634 21.29 13.74 -42.87
CA GLY A 634 21.72 15.07 -43.29
C GLY A 634 21.02 15.62 -44.53
N ALA A 635 20.15 14.84 -45.19
CA ALA A 635 19.42 15.31 -46.35
C ALA A 635 18.29 16.28 -45.95
N GLY A 636 18.13 17.39 -46.71
CA GLY A 636 17.05 18.34 -46.52
C GLY A 636 15.68 17.68 -46.73
N LEU A 637 14.69 18.09 -45.93
CA LEU A 637 13.33 17.58 -45.99
C LEU A 637 12.42 18.63 -46.65
N ALA A 638 11.95 18.35 -47.87
CA ALA A 638 10.99 19.18 -48.58
C ALA A 638 9.58 19.07 -47.96
N ASP A 639 8.76 20.11 -48.14
CA ASP A 639 7.35 20.17 -47.75
C ASP A 639 7.08 19.93 -46.22
N ALA A 640 8.09 20.07 -45.38
CA ALA A 640 7.89 20.11 -43.96
C ALA A 640 7.24 21.43 -43.52
N VAL A 641 6.21 21.38 -42.73
CA VAL A 641 5.52 22.55 -42.20
C VAL A 641 6.23 23.11 -41.00
N VAL A 642 6.70 24.35 -41.08
CA VAL A 642 7.32 25.07 -39.96
C VAL A 642 6.37 26.14 -39.48
N THR A 643 5.94 26.05 -38.24
CA THR A 643 5.03 27.00 -37.57
C THR A 643 5.74 27.68 -36.43
N VAL A 644 5.56 28.99 -36.31
CA VAL A 644 6.13 29.77 -35.20
C VAL A 644 5.01 30.42 -34.43
N THR A 645 5.07 30.22 -33.10
CA THR A 645 4.10 30.80 -32.17
C THR A 645 4.80 31.72 -31.16
N ASP A 646 4.09 32.77 -30.74
CA ASP A 646 4.53 33.62 -29.65
C ASP A 646 4.37 32.94 -28.28
N PRO A 647 4.90 33.48 -27.17
CA PRO A 647 4.74 32.92 -25.83
C PRO A 647 3.29 32.85 -25.34
N ALA A 648 2.37 33.60 -25.98
CA ALA A 648 0.93 33.53 -25.70
C ALA A 648 0.20 32.44 -26.49
N GLY A 649 0.94 31.62 -27.29
CA GLY A 649 0.39 30.56 -28.13
C GLY A 649 -0.24 30.99 -29.43
N ARG A 650 -0.13 32.25 -29.83
CA ARG A 650 -0.67 32.77 -31.10
C ARG A 650 0.33 32.50 -32.22
N GLN A 651 -0.15 32.03 -33.35
CA GLN A 651 0.66 31.78 -34.54
C GLN A 651 1.21 33.12 -35.10
N ALA A 652 2.53 33.26 -35.06
CA ALA A 652 3.23 34.43 -35.61
C ALA A 652 3.54 34.25 -37.10
N ALA A 653 3.94 33.03 -37.51
CA ALA A 653 4.21 32.72 -38.90
C ALA A 653 4.06 31.21 -39.18
N ARG A 654 3.88 30.85 -40.47
CA ARG A 654 3.88 29.46 -40.94
C ARG A 654 4.42 29.42 -42.36
N THR A 655 5.28 28.43 -42.65
CA THR A 655 5.83 28.20 -43.99
C THR A 655 6.02 26.71 -44.21
N THR A 656 6.28 26.33 -45.46
CA THR A 656 6.75 24.99 -45.85
C THR A 656 8.19 25.08 -46.29
N THR A 657 8.94 24.02 -46.07
CA THR A 657 10.35 23.95 -46.47
C THR A 657 10.49 23.76 -47.99
N ALA A 658 11.52 24.35 -48.58
CA ALA A 658 11.91 24.17 -49.96
C ALA A 658 12.52 22.75 -50.20
N ILE A 659 12.87 22.43 -51.44
CA ILE A 659 13.40 21.11 -51.85
C ILE A 659 14.70 20.74 -51.09
N ASP A 660 15.50 21.75 -50.72
CA ASP A 660 16.72 21.62 -49.90
C ASP A 660 16.47 21.60 -48.41
N GLY A 661 15.21 21.59 -47.98
CA GLY A 661 14.81 21.66 -46.57
C GLY A 661 14.87 23.09 -46.01
N GLY A 662 15.22 24.10 -46.80
CA GLY A 662 15.37 25.48 -46.38
C GLY A 662 14.05 26.13 -45.99
N TYR A 663 14.04 26.98 -44.96
CA TYR A 663 12.91 27.79 -44.57
C TYR A 663 13.36 29.17 -44.07
N ARG A 664 12.53 30.16 -44.25
CA ARG A 664 12.76 31.55 -43.79
C ARG A 664 11.43 32.26 -43.59
N PHE A 665 11.31 32.97 -42.47
CA PHE A 665 10.21 33.91 -42.26
C PHE A 665 10.65 35.07 -41.33
N PRO A 666 10.12 36.27 -41.59
CA PRO A 666 10.28 37.41 -40.69
C PRO A 666 9.38 37.21 -39.45
N VAL A 667 9.81 37.71 -38.29
CA VAL A 667 8.97 37.82 -37.09
C VAL A 667 8.67 39.30 -36.80
N PRO A 668 7.49 39.63 -36.23
CA PRO A 668 7.07 41.04 -36.11
C PRO A 668 7.90 41.87 -35.13
N HIS A 669 8.58 41.25 -34.19
CA HIS A 669 9.45 41.89 -33.18
C HIS A 669 10.45 40.89 -32.62
N GLY A 670 11.49 41.37 -31.95
CA GLY A 670 12.39 40.56 -31.16
C GLY A 670 11.65 39.93 -29.97
N GLY A 671 12.00 38.69 -29.60
CA GLY A 671 11.38 37.94 -28.49
C GLY A 671 11.70 36.46 -28.57
N THR A 672 11.14 35.67 -27.66
CA THR A 672 11.28 34.22 -27.69
C THR A 672 10.06 33.61 -28.39
N PHE A 673 10.29 32.76 -29.38
CA PHE A 673 9.27 32.10 -30.14
C PHE A 673 9.41 30.59 -30.06
N LEU A 674 8.29 29.88 -30.08
CA LEU A 674 8.25 28.43 -30.23
C LEU A 674 8.19 28.08 -31.70
N VAL A 675 9.22 27.42 -32.21
CA VAL A 675 9.29 26.92 -33.60
C VAL A 675 8.93 25.46 -33.58
N VAL A 676 7.90 25.07 -34.33
CA VAL A 676 7.44 23.69 -34.47
C VAL A 676 7.57 23.28 -35.90
N ALA A 677 8.38 22.29 -36.21
CA ALA A 677 8.49 21.69 -37.52
C ALA A 677 7.81 20.29 -37.52
N ALA A 678 6.99 20.03 -38.53
CA ALA A 678 6.26 18.79 -38.68
C ALA A 678 6.21 18.35 -40.15
N SER A 679 6.31 17.05 -40.42
CA SER A 679 6.07 16.43 -41.71
C SER A 679 5.34 15.13 -41.51
N GLY A 680 4.47 14.72 -42.45
CA GLY A 680 3.53 13.61 -42.25
C GLY A 680 4.12 12.26 -41.88
N THR A 681 5.41 12.04 -42.12
CA THR A 681 6.12 10.76 -41.81
C THR A 681 7.17 10.91 -40.73
N PHE A 682 7.29 12.07 -40.09
CA PHE A 682 8.31 12.36 -39.09
C PHE A 682 7.69 12.85 -37.79
N GLN A 683 8.37 12.64 -36.67
CA GLN A 683 7.93 13.20 -35.40
C GLN A 683 8.08 14.71 -35.40
N PRO A 684 7.03 15.48 -35.00
CA PRO A 684 7.13 16.91 -34.85
C PRO A 684 8.21 17.30 -33.86
N HIS A 685 9.07 18.24 -34.23
CA HIS A 685 10.09 18.80 -33.33
C HIS A 685 9.68 20.23 -32.96
N ALA A 686 9.81 20.55 -31.67
CA ALA A 686 9.50 21.86 -31.12
C ALA A 686 10.68 22.41 -30.31
N ALA A 687 11.08 23.66 -30.60
CA ALA A 687 12.17 24.31 -29.90
C ALA A 687 11.86 25.79 -29.65
N MET A 688 12.37 26.32 -28.52
CA MET A 688 12.28 27.74 -28.19
C MET A 688 13.46 28.48 -28.82
N VAL A 689 13.19 29.48 -29.63
CA VAL A 689 14.22 30.30 -30.33
C VAL A 689 14.10 31.75 -29.90
N ALA A 690 15.16 32.28 -29.34
CA ALA A 690 15.24 33.69 -28.99
C ALA A 690 15.73 34.52 -30.21
N VAL A 691 14.93 35.43 -30.67
CA VAL A 691 15.24 36.33 -31.80
C VAL A 691 15.47 37.75 -31.27
N ALA A 692 16.65 38.29 -31.55
CA ALA A 692 16.97 39.69 -31.31
C ALA A 692 16.65 40.53 -32.56
N ASP A 693 17.27 41.68 -32.73
CA ASP A 693 17.06 42.59 -33.88
C ASP A 693 17.65 42.07 -35.20
N ARG A 694 18.24 40.89 -35.22
CA ARG A 694 18.82 40.23 -36.41
C ARG A 694 18.22 38.86 -36.63
N PRO A 695 18.18 38.35 -37.87
CA PRO A 695 17.72 37.01 -38.18
C PRO A 695 18.58 35.94 -37.46
N VAL A 696 17.92 34.97 -36.88
CA VAL A 696 18.57 33.86 -36.16
C VAL A 696 18.47 32.60 -36.99
N ARG A 697 19.58 31.89 -37.16
CA ARG A 697 19.61 30.57 -37.77
C ARG A 697 19.20 29.49 -36.79
N HIS A 698 18.23 28.67 -37.17
CA HIS A 698 17.77 27.50 -36.38
C HIS A 698 17.54 26.34 -37.34
N ASP A 699 18.42 25.36 -37.31
CA ASP A 699 18.29 24.12 -38.07
C ASP A 699 17.53 23.07 -37.22
N VAL A 700 16.61 22.36 -37.88
CA VAL A 700 15.72 21.38 -37.22
C VAL A 700 16.00 19.99 -37.76
N LEU A 701 16.34 19.06 -36.86
CA LEU A 701 16.45 17.66 -37.18
C LEU A 701 15.09 16.98 -36.92
N LEU A 702 14.43 16.47 -37.97
CA LEU A 702 13.27 15.61 -37.83
C LEU A 702 13.71 14.14 -37.87
N THR A 703 13.46 13.43 -36.77
CA THR A 703 13.67 11.97 -36.72
C THR A 703 12.49 11.29 -37.43
N GLY A 704 12.78 10.39 -38.37
CA GLY A 704 11.76 9.69 -39.15
C GLY A 704 10.94 8.78 -38.28
N ALA A 705 9.65 8.81 -38.47
CA ALA A 705 8.77 7.79 -37.92
C ALA A 705 8.97 6.53 -38.76
N SER A 706 9.63 5.54 -38.19
CA SER A 706 9.71 4.21 -38.76
C SER A 706 8.39 3.46 -38.54
N GLY A 707 8.18 2.39 -39.26
CA GLY A 707 7.00 1.54 -39.09
C GLY A 707 7.29 0.09 -39.39
N VAL A 708 6.39 -0.78 -38.97
CA VAL A 708 6.38 -2.18 -39.32
C VAL A 708 4.98 -2.58 -39.79
N HIS A 709 4.91 -3.37 -40.84
CA HIS A 709 3.67 -3.93 -41.37
C HIS A 709 3.89 -5.36 -41.81
N GLY A 710 2.81 -6.13 -41.91
CA GLY A 710 2.88 -7.52 -42.36
C GLY A 710 1.55 -8.23 -42.19
N VAL A 711 1.56 -9.53 -42.34
CA VAL A 711 0.39 -10.39 -42.19
C VAL A 711 0.63 -11.42 -41.12
N VAL A 712 -0.34 -11.59 -40.23
CA VAL A 712 -0.35 -12.64 -39.22
C VAL A 712 -1.04 -13.87 -39.78
N ARG A 713 -0.38 -15.01 -39.76
CA ARG A 713 -0.83 -16.27 -40.37
C ARG A 713 -0.73 -17.41 -39.35
N THR A 714 -1.49 -18.49 -39.60
CA THR A 714 -1.35 -19.78 -38.90
C THR A 714 -1.11 -20.89 -39.92
N PRO A 715 -0.27 -21.86 -39.59
CA PRO A 715 -0.12 -23.07 -40.44
C PRO A 715 -1.46 -23.78 -40.64
N ASP A 716 -1.77 -24.19 -41.84
CA ASP A 716 -2.93 -25.02 -42.17
C ASP A 716 -2.51 -26.49 -42.21
N PRO A 717 -3.19 -27.42 -41.52
CA PRO A 717 -2.90 -28.86 -41.57
C PRO A 717 -2.97 -29.48 -42.97
N ALA A 718 -3.70 -28.83 -43.88
CA ALA A 718 -3.79 -29.26 -45.28
C ALA A 718 -2.63 -28.78 -46.18
N GLY A 719 -1.64 -28.07 -45.65
CA GLY A 719 -0.53 -27.44 -46.34
C GLY A 719 -0.84 -26.01 -46.78
N GLY A 720 -0.05 -25.06 -46.30
CA GLY A 720 -0.21 -23.63 -46.55
C GLY A 720 -0.34 -22.83 -45.27
N SER A 721 -0.66 -21.54 -45.38
CA SER A 721 -0.90 -20.66 -44.23
C SER A 721 -2.16 -19.83 -44.40
N ARG A 722 -2.94 -19.65 -43.31
CA ARG A 722 -4.19 -18.90 -43.32
C ARG A 722 -4.04 -17.64 -42.47
N PRO A 723 -4.47 -16.47 -42.97
CA PRO A 723 -4.45 -15.24 -42.16
C PRO A 723 -5.37 -15.32 -40.93
N ILE A 724 -4.96 -14.67 -39.85
CA ILE A 724 -5.67 -14.64 -38.56
C ILE A 724 -6.11 -13.21 -38.27
N THR A 725 -7.38 -13.03 -37.93
CA THR A 725 -7.99 -11.74 -37.58
C THR A 725 -7.96 -11.50 -36.07
N GLY A 726 -7.96 -10.25 -35.64
CA GLY A 726 -8.11 -9.90 -34.22
C GLY A 726 -6.89 -10.21 -33.32
N VAL A 727 -5.73 -10.50 -33.90
CA VAL A 727 -4.48 -10.72 -33.19
C VAL A 727 -3.93 -9.40 -32.69
N ALA A 728 -3.63 -9.30 -31.40
CA ALA A 728 -2.97 -8.14 -30.82
C ALA A 728 -1.47 -8.18 -31.17
N ILE A 729 -1.00 -7.11 -31.77
CA ILE A 729 0.40 -6.90 -32.15
C ILE A 729 0.97 -5.79 -31.27
N THR A 730 2.08 -6.06 -30.59
CA THR A 730 2.72 -5.09 -29.72
C THR A 730 4.19 -4.97 -30.07
N LEU A 731 4.66 -3.74 -30.21
CA LEU A 731 6.06 -3.42 -30.48
C LEU A 731 6.71 -2.93 -29.19
N ILE A 732 7.75 -3.62 -28.73
CA ILE A 732 8.43 -3.39 -27.45
C ILE A 732 9.85 -2.92 -27.74
N ASP A 733 10.28 -1.82 -27.08
CA ASP A 733 11.64 -1.30 -27.23
C ASP A 733 12.69 -2.15 -26.48
N ALA A 734 13.97 -1.84 -26.67
CA ALA A 734 15.09 -2.53 -26.01
C ALA A 734 15.09 -2.38 -24.48
N ARG A 735 14.27 -1.47 -23.93
CA ARG A 735 14.10 -1.26 -22.48
C ARG A 735 12.88 -1.98 -21.93
N GLY A 736 12.12 -2.69 -22.77
CA GLY A 736 10.91 -3.39 -22.38
C GLY A 736 9.64 -2.53 -22.36
N ASN A 737 9.66 -1.29 -22.87
CA ASN A 737 8.47 -0.45 -22.94
C ASN A 737 7.71 -0.71 -24.25
N VAL A 738 6.39 -0.62 -24.18
CA VAL A 738 5.53 -0.69 -25.35
C VAL A 738 5.68 0.60 -26.17
N ALA A 739 6.27 0.49 -27.34
CA ALA A 739 6.43 1.61 -28.27
C ALA A 739 5.16 1.88 -29.08
N ALA A 740 4.44 0.81 -29.45
CA ALA A 740 3.17 0.89 -30.15
C ALA A 740 2.41 -0.43 -30.06
N ALA A 741 1.08 -0.39 -30.24
CA ALA A 741 0.24 -1.57 -30.33
C ALA A 741 -0.84 -1.37 -31.40
N THR A 742 -1.22 -2.48 -32.07
CA THR A 742 -2.26 -2.52 -33.10
C THR A 742 -2.95 -3.89 -33.06
N VAL A 743 -4.02 -4.05 -33.83
CA VAL A 743 -4.73 -5.32 -33.98
C VAL A 743 -4.79 -5.68 -35.46
N ALA A 744 -4.59 -6.95 -35.78
CA ALA A 744 -4.68 -7.44 -37.17
C ALA A 744 -6.11 -7.32 -37.71
N ASP A 745 -6.26 -6.84 -38.94
CA ASP A 745 -7.54 -6.60 -39.63
C ASP A 745 -8.22 -7.92 -40.08
N GLU A 746 -9.33 -7.81 -40.82
CA GLU A 746 -10.10 -8.92 -41.35
C GLU A 746 -9.30 -9.82 -42.31
N HIS A 747 -8.17 -9.35 -42.82
CA HIS A 747 -7.27 -10.07 -43.72
C HIS A 747 -5.98 -10.50 -43.03
N GLY A 748 -5.91 -10.35 -41.71
CA GLY A 748 -4.73 -10.65 -40.90
C GLY A 748 -3.61 -9.63 -41.05
N ARG A 749 -3.85 -8.50 -41.68
CA ARG A 749 -2.84 -7.45 -41.89
C ARG A 749 -2.72 -6.55 -40.68
N TYR A 750 -1.53 -6.19 -40.36
CA TYR A 750 -1.25 -5.20 -39.32
C TYR A 750 -0.29 -4.14 -39.84
N HIS A 751 -0.39 -2.96 -39.31
CA HIS A 751 0.59 -1.91 -39.54
C HIS A 751 0.77 -1.06 -38.29
N VAL A 752 2.00 -0.71 -38.00
CA VAL A 752 2.43 0.18 -36.91
C VAL A 752 3.27 1.29 -37.55
N THR A 753 2.91 2.53 -37.27
CA THR A 753 3.62 3.70 -37.78
C THR A 753 3.92 4.67 -36.64
N GLY A 754 4.83 5.60 -36.87
CA GLY A 754 5.12 6.66 -35.89
C GLY A 754 6.09 6.24 -34.77
N VAL A 755 6.87 5.20 -35.01
CA VAL A 755 7.85 4.68 -34.05
C VAL A 755 9.26 5.19 -34.40
N PRO A 756 10.10 5.60 -33.41
CA PRO A 756 11.50 5.92 -33.66
C PRO A 756 12.25 4.76 -34.32
N ASP A 757 13.34 5.05 -35.03
CA ASP A 757 14.25 4.03 -35.53
C ASP A 757 14.96 3.31 -34.36
N GLY A 758 15.19 2.03 -34.52
CA GLY A 758 15.83 1.22 -33.48
C GLY A 758 15.52 -0.28 -33.55
N GLN A 759 16.04 -1.00 -32.56
CA GLN A 759 15.76 -2.42 -32.41
C GLN A 759 14.57 -2.61 -31.47
N TYR A 760 13.61 -3.42 -31.93
CA TYR A 760 12.37 -3.71 -31.23
C TYR A 760 12.10 -5.19 -31.18
N THR A 761 11.26 -5.59 -30.23
CA THR A 761 10.64 -6.92 -30.19
C THR A 761 9.17 -6.77 -30.58
N LEU A 762 8.80 -7.39 -31.69
CA LEU A 762 7.43 -7.45 -32.17
C LEU A 762 6.77 -8.69 -31.60
N THR A 763 5.72 -8.52 -30.80
CA THR A 763 4.97 -9.62 -30.20
C THR A 763 3.59 -9.72 -30.82
N ALA A 764 3.12 -10.93 -31.06
CA ALA A 764 1.79 -11.22 -31.56
C ALA A 764 1.10 -12.21 -30.64
N ALA A 765 -0.12 -11.91 -30.18
CA ALA A 765 -0.93 -12.73 -29.28
C ALA A 765 -2.39 -12.76 -29.72
N GLY A 766 -2.98 -13.95 -29.79
CA GLY A 766 -4.38 -14.16 -30.17
C GLY A 766 -5.00 -15.32 -29.40
N ALA A 767 -6.30 -15.28 -29.13
CA ALA A 767 -7.02 -16.35 -28.45
C ALA A 767 -6.92 -17.67 -29.26
N GLY A 768 -6.51 -18.75 -28.60
CA GLY A 768 -6.32 -20.07 -29.24
C GLY A 768 -5.01 -20.25 -30.02
N TYR A 769 -4.08 -19.31 -29.93
CA TYR A 769 -2.78 -19.35 -30.56
C TYR A 769 -1.65 -19.17 -29.54
N GLN A 770 -0.47 -19.71 -29.85
CA GLN A 770 0.74 -19.48 -29.06
C GLN A 770 1.25 -18.05 -29.34
N PRO A 771 1.55 -17.24 -28.33
CA PRO A 771 2.15 -15.94 -28.55
C PRO A 771 3.56 -16.10 -29.13
N VAL A 772 3.89 -15.24 -30.09
CA VAL A 772 5.20 -15.23 -30.76
C VAL A 772 5.85 -13.87 -30.56
N ALA A 773 7.15 -13.88 -30.30
CA ALA A 773 7.97 -12.68 -30.17
C ALA A 773 9.12 -12.75 -31.17
N VAL A 774 9.28 -11.71 -32.02
CA VAL A 774 10.29 -11.64 -33.06
C VAL A 774 11.05 -10.32 -32.96
N SER A 775 12.37 -10.36 -32.97
CA SER A 775 13.19 -9.14 -33.06
C SER A 775 13.07 -8.50 -34.43
N VAL A 776 12.86 -7.20 -34.48
CA VAL A 776 12.78 -6.40 -35.69
C VAL A 776 13.65 -5.15 -35.55
N LEU A 777 14.44 -4.86 -36.61
CA LEU A 777 15.18 -3.60 -36.72
C LEU A 777 14.38 -2.65 -37.62
N LEU A 778 14.03 -1.49 -37.10
CA LEU A 778 13.32 -0.46 -37.86
C LEU A 778 14.32 0.63 -38.29
N PRO A 779 14.64 0.73 -39.60
CA PRO A 779 15.49 1.79 -40.10
C PRO A 779 14.73 3.13 -40.09
N SER A 780 15.46 4.23 -40.00
CA SER A 780 14.87 5.59 -39.98
C SER A 780 14.04 5.89 -41.21
N GLY A 781 12.77 6.24 -41.02
CA GLY A 781 11.88 6.68 -42.09
C GLY A 781 11.43 5.61 -43.09
N VAL A 782 11.64 4.34 -42.79
CA VAL A 782 11.26 3.22 -43.68
C VAL A 782 10.29 2.28 -42.95
N ALA A 783 9.23 1.88 -43.64
CA ALA A 783 8.34 0.84 -43.16
C ALA A 783 8.93 -0.56 -43.46
N THR A 784 9.18 -1.35 -42.42
CA THR A 784 9.73 -2.70 -42.53
C THR A 784 8.59 -3.71 -42.67
N GLU A 785 8.65 -4.60 -43.65
CA GLU A 785 7.69 -5.71 -43.80
C GLU A 785 8.12 -6.90 -42.95
N ARG A 786 7.19 -7.42 -42.14
CA ARG A 786 7.43 -8.58 -41.28
C ARG A 786 6.17 -9.41 -41.07
N ASP A 787 6.10 -10.54 -41.71
CA ASP A 787 5.03 -11.53 -41.48
C ASP A 787 5.29 -12.32 -40.19
N ILE A 788 4.21 -12.68 -39.49
CA ILE A 788 4.24 -13.41 -38.23
C ILE A 788 3.41 -14.67 -38.39
N GLU A 789 3.99 -15.81 -38.00
CA GLU A 789 3.29 -17.09 -38.01
C GLU A 789 2.98 -17.47 -36.54
N LEU A 790 1.68 -17.70 -36.25
CA LEU A 790 1.19 -18.10 -34.95
C LEU A 790 0.70 -19.54 -34.96
N PRO A 791 1.38 -20.46 -34.26
CA PRO A 791 0.91 -21.82 -34.08
C PRO A 791 -0.37 -21.86 -33.28
N ARG A 792 -1.31 -22.73 -33.63
CA ARG A 792 -2.51 -22.98 -32.83
C ARG A 792 -2.15 -23.73 -31.56
N ARG A 793 -2.84 -23.41 -30.48
CA ARG A 793 -2.79 -24.22 -29.27
C ARG A 793 -3.58 -25.49 -29.45
N ALA A 794 -3.16 -26.55 -28.78
CA ALA A 794 -3.77 -27.84 -28.83
C ALA A 794 -4.74 -28.07 -27.66
N ARG A 795 -5.65 -29.03 -27.82
CA ARG A 795 -6.59 -29.46 -26.79
C ARG A 795 -6.44 -30.95 -26.53
N LEU A 796 -6.36 -31.36 -25.27
CA LEU A 796 -6.39 -32.76 -24.86
C LEU A 796 -7.74 -33.07 -24.23
N ILE A 797 -8.49 -34.01 -24.82
CA ILE A 797 -9.78 -34.48 -24.31
C ILE A 797 -9.61 -35.94 -23.98
N GLY A 798 -10.20 -36.39 -22.88
CA GLY A 798 -10.13 -37.81 -22.54
C GLY A 798 -11.24 -38.27 -21.64
N THR A 799 -11.26 -39.59 -21.43
CA THR A 799 -12.18 -40.22 -20.46
C THR A 799 -11.39 -41.11 -19.52
N VAL A 800 -11.73 -41.04 -18.25
CA VAL A 800 -11.23 -41.95 -17.22
C VAL A 800 -12.29 -43.02 -17.02
N THR A 801 -11.96 -44.27 -17.23
CA THR A 801 -12.89 -45.41 -17.12
C THR A 801 -12.42 -46.41 -16.07
N ALA A 802 -13.32 -47.12 -15.42
CA ALA A 802 -12.99 -48.24 -14.55
C ALA A 802 -12.71 -49.48 -15.39
N ALA A 803 -11.52 -50.05 -15.27
CA ALA A 803 -11.06 -51.20 -16.07
C ALA A 803 -11.98 -52.45 -15.92
N SER A 804 -12.67 -52.60 -14.79
CA SER A 804 -13.56 -53.73 -14.51
C SER A 804 -14.96 -53.65 -15.16
N THR A 805 -15.46 -52.40 -15.42
CA THR A 805 -16.85 -52.17 -15.86
C THR A 805 -16.94 -51.39 -17.18
N GLY A 806 -15.81 -50.76 -17.61
CA GLY A 806 -15.78 -49.87 -18.77
C GLY A 806 -16.57 -48.57 -18.61
N ARG A 807 -17.17 -48.31 -17.41
CA ARG A 807 -17.93 -47.10 -17.14
C ARG A 807 -16.98 -45.96 -16.76
N GLY A 808 -17.38 -44.71 -17.11
CA GLY A 808 -16.68 -43.53 -16.71
C GLY A 808 -16.59 -43.42 -15.19
N VAL A 809 -15.47 -42.92 -14.70
CA VAL A 809 -15.23 -42.67 -13.27
C VAL A 809 -15.41 -41.18 -13.00
N PRO A 810 -16.52 -40.78 -12.33
CA PRO A 810 -16.70 -39.39 -11.96
C PRO A 810 -15.78 -38.97 -10.82
N GLU A 811 -15.53 -37.68 -10.70
CA GLU A 811 -14.70 -37.08 -9.65
C GLU A 811 -13.25 -37.61 -9.53
N ALA A 812 -12.75 -38.27 -10.58
CA ALA A 812 -11.35 -38.65 -10.66
C ALA A 812 -10.49 -37.41 -10.98
N LEU A 813 -9.39 -37.22 -10.26
CA LEU A 813 -8.45 -36.13 -10.53
C LEU A 813 -7.53 -36.50 -11.68
N ALA A 814 -7.67 -35.82 -12.81
CA ALA A 814 -6.76 -35.91 -13.94
C ALA A 814 -5.74 -34.77 -13.84
N THR A 815 -4.43 -35.11 -13.83
CA THR A 815 -3.34 -34.13 -13.74
C THR A 815 -2.38 -34.33 -14.92
N LEU A 816 -2.06 -33.25 -15.62
CA LEU A 816 -1.16 -33.23 -16.75
C LEU A 816 0.19 -32.65 -16.32
N ILE A 817 1.26 -33.37 -16.61
CA ILE A 817 2.63 -33.08 -16.18
C ILE A 817 3.50 -32.96 -17.44
N ASP A 818 4.34 -31.93 -17.51
CA ASP A 818 5.29 -31.74 -18.60
C ASP A 818 6.52 -32.64 -18.46
N PRO A 819 7.40 -32.73 -19.50
CA PRO A 819 8.62 -33.54 -19.43
C PRO A 819 9.62 -33.08 -18.36
N ALA A 820 9.50 -31.85 -17.85
CA ALA A 820 10.35 -31.34 -16.78
C ALA A 820 9.82 -31.71 -15.39
N GLY A 821 8.65 -32.39 -15.30
CA GLY A 821 8.01 -32.77 -14.06
C GLY A 821 7.09 -31.69 -13.43
N SER A 822 6.83 -30.59 -14.13
CA SER A 822 5.93 -29.55 -13.67
C SER A 822 4.48 -29.85 -14.02
N VAL A 823 3.55 -29.55 -13.10
CA VAL A 823 2.11 -29.72 -13.36
C VAL A 823 1.63 -28.57 -14.25
N VAL A 824 1.18 -28.92 -15.45
CA VAL A 824 0.64 -27.99 -16.45
C VAL A 824 -0.82 -27.65 -16.17
N GLY A 825 -1.57 -28.62 -15.66
CA GLY A 825 -2.97 -28.44 -15.29
C GLY A 825 -3.52 -29.65 -14.55
N SER A 826 -4.61 -29.44 -13.80
CA SER A 826 -5.36 -30.52 -13.18
C SER A 826 -6.86 -30.22 -13.29
N THR A 827 -7.66 -31.24 -13.56
CA THR A 827 -9.11 -31.16 -13.67
C THR A 827 -9.74 -32.38 -13.03
N VAL A 828 -11.01 -32.28 -12.67
CA VAL A 828 -11.80 -33.39 -12.13
C VAL A 828 -12.71 -33.87 -13.22
N THR A 829 -12.84 -35.21 -13.37
CA THR A 829 -13.71 -35.82 -14.38
C THR A 829 -15.18 -35.56 -14.09
N ASP A 830 -15.98 -35.38 -15.15
CA ASP A 830 -17.43 -35.23 -15.10
C ASP A 830 -18.18 -36.54 -14.77
N ALA A 831 -19.53 -36.50 -14.80
CA ALA A 831 -20.36 -37.65 -14.48
C ALA A 831 -20.12 -38.89 -15.40
N ASP A 832 -19.65 -38.65 -16.62
CA ASP A 832 -19.34 -39.69 -17.60
C ASP A 832 -17.84 -40.04 -17.63
N GLY A 833 -17.06 -39.54 -16.70
CA GLY A 833 -15.62 -39.69 -16.58
C GLY A 833 -14.80 -38.87 -17.58
N GLY A 834 -15.42 -37.87 -18.24
CA GLY A 834 -14.80 -36.98 -19.21
C GLY A 834 -13.90 -35.94 -18.58
N PHE A 835 -12.80 -35.55 -19.22
CA PHE A 835 -11.94 -34.44 -18.87
C PHE A 835 -11.44 -33.72 -20.12
N ALA A 836 -11.07 -32.45 -19.96
CA ALA A 836 -10.48 -31.65 -21.01
C ALA A 836 -9.40 -30.73 -20.44
N PHE A 837 -8.29 -30.60 -21.19
CA PHE A 837 -7.27 -29.57 -20.99
C PHE A 837 -7.19 -28.75 -22.26
N ASP A 838 -7.45 -27.48 -22.15
CA ASP A 838 -7.40 -26.53 -23.25
C ASP A 838 -6.06 -25.76 -23.22
N ASP A 839 -5.72 -25.12 -24.33
CA ASP A 839 -4.58 -24.20 -24.43
C ASP A 839 -3.19 -24.84 -24.21
N LEU A 840 -3.01 -26.10 -24.59
CA LEU A 840 -1.74 -26.82 -24.46
C LEU A 840 -0.74 -26.46 -25.57
N PRO A 841 0.53 -26.26 -25.25
CA PRO A 841 1.61 -26.33 -26.25
C PRO A 841 1.69 -27.71 -26.87
N GLU A 842 2.18 -27.78 -28.10
CA GLU A 842 2.58 -29.07 -28.70
C GLU A 842 3.69 -29.72 -27.89
N GLY A 843 3.55 -31.00 -27.56
CA GLY A 843 4.58 -31.69 -26.79
C GLY A 843 4.13 -33.04 -26.24
N THR A 844 5.05 -33.67 -25.52
CA THR A 844 4.80 -34.92 -24.82
C THR A 844 4.47 -34.62 -23.37
N TYR A 845 3.37 -35.13 -22.87
CA TYR A 845 2.91 -34.94 -21.49
C TYR A 845 2.69 -36.26 -20.79
N THR A 846 2.81 -36.27 -19.48
CA THR A 846 2.37 -37.39 -18.64
C THR A 846 1.03 -37.06 -18.02
N LEU A 847 -0.02 -37.77 -18.40
CA LEU A 847 -1.35 -37.67 -17.81
C LEU A 847 -1.46 -38.67 -16.66
N THR A 848 -1.74 -38.21 -15.47
CA THR A 848 -2.04 -39.03 -14.29
C THR A 848 -3.49 -38.92 -13.93
N ALA A 849 -4.15 -40.05 -13.74
CA ALA A 849 -5.51 -40.07 -13.21
C ALA A 849 -5.54 -40.77 -11.83
N SER A 850 -6.15 -40.15 -10.85
CA SER A 850 -6.29 -40.66 -9.48
C SER A 850 -7.77 -40.61 -9.04
N GLY A 851 -8.17 -41.54 -8.21
CA GLY A 851 -9.53 -41.83 -7.78
C GLY A 851 -9.66 -43.28 -7.40
N TYR A 852 -8.77 -44.11 -7.92
CA TYR A 852 -8.37 -45.48 -7.57
C TYR A 852 -6.83 -45.55 -7.50
N ALA A 853 -6.23 -46.68 -7.63
CA ALA A 853 -4.76 -46.74 -7.79
C ALA A 853 -4.35 -45.80 -8.96
N PRO A 854 -3.46 -44.83 -8.71
CA PRO A 854 -3.12 -43.84 -9.72
C PRO A 854 -2.45 -44.50 -10.96
N VAL A 855 -2.92 -44.08 -12.13
CA VAL A 855 -2.37 -44.55 -13.42
C VAL A 855 -1.78 -43.34 -14.12
N ALA A 856 -0.56 -43.51 -14.66
CA ALA A 856 0.14 -42.51 -15.47
C ALA A 856 0.26 -43.01 -16.91
N THR A 857 -0.11 -42.18 -17.86
CA THR A 857 -0.04 -42.48 -19.31
C THR A 857 0.66 -41.33 -20.05
N VAL A 858 1.60 -41.65 -20.92
CA VAL A 858 2.26 -40.65 -21.76
C VAL A 858 1.34 -40.31 -22.93
N VAL A 859 1.07 -39.04 -23.15
CA VAL A 859 0.20 -38.51 -24.20
C VAL A 859 0.98 -37.53 -25.05
N GLN A 860 0.96 -37.69 -26.37
CA GLN A 860 1.56 -36.76 -27.31
C GLN A 860 0.48 -35.81 -27.84
N VAL A 861 0.62 -34.56 -27.59
CA VAL A 861 -0.30 -33.51 -28.01
C VAL A 861 0.27 -32.82 -29.24
N THR A 862 -0.48 -32.81 -30.34
CA THR A 862 -0.08 -32.24 -31.64
C THR A 862 -0.72 -30.87 -31.86
N ALA A 863 -0.01 -29.95 -32.51
CA ALA A 863 -0.46 -28.60 -32.77
C ALA A 863 -1.80 -28.54 -33.52
N GLY A 864 -2.71 -27.67 -33.05
CA GLY A 864 -3.95 -27.35 -33.74
C GLY A 864 -5.03 -28.40 -33.79
N GLY A 865 -4.87 -29.55 -33.10
CA GLY A 865 -5.85 -30.64 -33.04
C GLY A 865 -6.37 -30.89 -31.62
N ALA A 866 -7.51 -31.60 -31.54
CA ALA A 866 -7.95 -32.22 -30.30
C ALA A 866 -7.35 -33.62 -30.22
N THR A 867 -6.45 -33.83 -29.27
CA THR A 867 -5.92 -35.20 -29.01
C THR A 867 -6.87 -35.88 -28.04
N THR A 868 -7.34 -37.08 -28.40
CA THR A 868 -8.23 -37.88 -27.53
C THR A 868 -7.45 -38.98 -26.86
N THR A 869 -7.66 -39.20 -25.57
CA THR A 869 -7.01 -40.27 -24.81
C THR A 869 -7.99 -40.92 -23.85
N GLN A 870 -7.75 -42.19 -23.50
CA GLN A 870 -8.55 -42.91 -22.51
C GLN A 870 -7.63 -43.52 -21.47
N VAL A 871 -7.97 -43.32 -20.19
CA VAL A 871 -7.23 -43.88 -19.06
C VAL A 871 -8.12 -44.88 -18.31
N ALA A 872 -7.68 -46.09 -18.17
CA ALA A 872 -8.42 -47.10 -17.43
C ALA A 872 -7.82 -47.29 -16.04
N LEU A 873 -8.61 -47.04 -14.99
CA LEU A 873 -8.25 -47.23 -13.58
C LEU A 873 -8.58 -48.66 -13.15
N ALA A 874 -7.60 -49.38 -12.57
CA ALA A 874 -7.83 -50.72 -12.02
C ALA A 874 -8.68 -50.61 -10.73
N ALA A 875 -9.78 -51.37 -10.66
CA ALA A 875 -10.56 -51.42 -9.39
C ALA A 875 -9.73 -52.13 -8.32
N PRO A 876 -9.82 -51.70 -7.05
CA PRO A 876 -9.29 -52.49 -5.95
C PRO A 876 -10.04 -53.83 -5.92
N THR A 877 -9.32 -54.94 -6.08
CA THR A 877 -9.87 -56.27 -5.90
C THR A 877 -10.36 -56.44 -4.45
N LEU A 878 -11.64 -56.23 -4.22
CA LEU A 878 -12.31 -56.77 -3.02
C LEU A 878 -12.39 -58.26 -3.17
N GLY A 879 -11.36 -58.95 -2.75
CA GLY A 879 -11.26 -60.40 -2.74
C GLY A 879 -10.76 -60.91 -1.43
N GLY A 880 -11.72 -61.42 -0.64
CA GLY A 880 -11.50 -62.62 0.25
C GLY A 880 -10.82 -62.36 1.61
N GLY A 881 -11.64 -62.50 2.65
CA GLY A 881 -11.29 -63.22 3.88
C GLY A 881 -10.25 -62.56 4.81
N ILE A 882 -10.76 -61.99 5.89
CA ILE A 882 -9.98 -61.69 7.10
C ILE A 882 -9.47 -63.03 7.68
N PRO A 883 -8.22 -63.15 8.02
CA PRO A 883 -7.82 -63.63 9.34
C PRO A 883 -7.14 -62.56 10.15
N ALA A 884 -7.61 -62.42 11.36
CA ALA A 884 -6.99 -61.61 12.41
C ALA A 884 -5.61 -62.19 12.77
N THR A 885 -4.54 -61.39 12.68
CA THR A 885 -3.32 -61.57 13.52
C THR A 885 -2.56 -60.27 13.59
N ASP A 886 -2.29 -59.90 14.80
CA ASP A 886 -1.22 -59.14 15.46
C ASP A 886 -0.69 -57.80 14.92
N PRO A 887 -0.61 -56.81 15.80
CA PRO A 887 -0.09 -55.46 15.50
C PRO A 887 1.40 -55.36 15.88
N HIS A 888 2.31 -55.92 15.12
CA HIS A 888 3.75 -55.64 15.17
C HIS A 888 4.46 -56.15 13.93
N GLU A 889 4.43 -55.43 12.83
CA GLU A 889 5.50 -55.50 11.82
C GLU A 889 5.53 -54.17 11.00
N THR A 890 6.63 -53.49 11.15
CA THR A 890 7.03 -52.31 10.37
C THR A 890 7.31 -52.71 8.90
N PRO A 891 6.79 -52.00 7.87
CA PRO A 891 7.15 -52.32 6.49
C PRO A 891 8.54 -51.81 6.16
N VAL A 892 9.38 -52.74 5.75
CA VAL A 892 10.70 -52.56 5.14
C VAL A 892 10.51 -51.96 3.75
N VAL A 893 11.10 -50.82 3.50
CA VAL A 893 11.25 -50.20 2.15
C VAL A 893 12.34 -50.97 1.40
N PRO A 894 12.12 -51.45 0.17
CA PRO A 894 13.20 -52.02 -0.63
C PRO A 894 14.11 -50.93 -1.17
N ALA A 895 15.39 -51.02 -0.85
CA ALA A 895 16.47 -50.21 -1.37
C ALA A 895 16.66 -50.45 -2.88
N ALA A 896 16.66 -49.38 -3.65
CA ALA A 896 17.08 -49.40 -5.04
C ALA A 896 18.61 -49.62 -5.12
N ALA A 897 19.00 -50.53 -5.99
CA ALA A 897 20.36 -50.94 -6.23
C ALA A 897 21.28 -49.78 -6.64
N ALA A 898 22.36 -49.64 -5.92
CA ALA A 898 23.50 -48.82 -6.29
C ALA A 898 24.30 -49.59 -7.37
N ALA A 899 24.45 -49.02 -8.56
CA ALA A 899 25.44 -49.41 -9.51
C ALA A 899 26.74 -48.68 -9.21
N ASP A 900 27.70 -49.47 -8.89
CA ASP A 900 29.13 -49.25 -8.72
C ASP A 900 29.74 -48.62 -9.98
N ASN A 901 30.51 -47.54 -9.82
CA ASN A 901 31.60 -47.22 -10.73
C ASN A 901 32.72 -46.52 -9.96
N GLY A 902 33.74 -47.28 -9.84
CA GLY A 902 34.96 -46.95 -9.13
C GLY A 902 35.89 -45.97 -9.83
N SER A 903 36.76 -45.49 -8.98
CA SER A 903 38.14 -45.05 -9.17
C SER A 903 38.45 -43.90 -10.12
N LEU A 904 39.00 -42.86 -9.56
CA LEU A 904 40.41 -42.40 -9.67
C LEU A 904 40.55 -40.94 -9.29
N ARG A 905 41.31 -40.76 -8.21
CA ARG A 905 42.09 -39.58 -7.78
C ARG A 905 41.35 -38.36 -7.28
#